data_10c3293ea8b0132be99bd4c7b21fa2be
#
_entry.id   10c3293ea8b0132be99bd4c7b21fa2be
#
_cell.length_a   1.000
_cell.length_b   1.000
_cell.length_c   1.000
_cell.angle_alpha   90.00
_cell.angle_beta   90.00
_cell.angle_gamma   90.00
#
_symmetry.space_group_name_H-M   'P 1'
#
loop_
_entity.id
_entity.type
_entity.pdbx_description
1 polymer ?
#
loop_
_entity_poly.entity_id
_entity_poly.type
_entity_poly.pdbx_seq_one_letter_code
_entity_poly.pdbx_strand_id
1 'polypeptide(L)'
;MKLRLLASLLAACSATAQVYTPPAAPAQPQQPASPPTDTAARPAQQPAPGLLGQEIPLLDPSAETITVGGVAIPLGDNRILNARFEKFLSQPPESDEDATRYRETIAEILATISPFRSSGPDLYAAFKLLPSASSYPGDANLCGSLAESIYMAMLAKRDVTSLKKLNESIEEEKKAIISDGDWKARHDRQIDTTTPQPAAGRAPGQGRQPAASQQATGSGVNSLKYAETLRRIAEIEVLKKANIARTEAQTLKTKAQYQVMMIQWFVQRRYEHVLMAARFYNQIWKDGDATLRIDKNSDVSRLFSESVGVSPTVSSLDSLANEAIREVSKYVEAFDLMLSRDELHSASQRLMEAFALGEYLGPVATLPLEKKRRVADYVRDLHELYGALQARDYTRTKELADRLKASARDFPSSKVDSAIAAYTLASDLAIEEAKAHLLARENDKAAEKIKAATEIWPTNPKLGEFRSMIHTGSGLVVIRNDFDRLLGEGNYREIARRQYEIAPAIQGDATREEAFKQIMTNLGEIEKAIGKAGEFSKVGQSYAAWEQLAEIREQFPDDPKLGREMELLAPKVADFTKALDQARQFENRSPSQTGTALSWYLKARGIHPQSKLAEDGVKRLVGQILPAEVASAPQE
;
A
#
# COMPACT_ATOMS: atom_id res chain seq x y z
N MET A 1 -16.94 13.08 -6.98
CA MET A 1 -15.87 13.97 -6.54
C MET A 1 -15.10 13.46 -5.34
N LYS A 2 -15.76 12.89 -4.32
CA LYS A 2 -15.15 12.37 -3.09
C LYS A 2 -14.38 11.05 -3.30
N LEU A 3 -14.81 10.21 -4.23
CA LEU A 3 -14.09 8.96 -4.57
C LEU A 3 -12.74 9.20 -5.28
N ARG A 4 -12.61 10.32 -6.00
CA ARG A 4 -11.33 10.70 -6.63
C ARG A 4 -10.22 10.96 -5.59
N LEU A 5 -10.60 11.35 -4.41
CA LEU A 5 -9.67 11.63 -3.31
C LEU A 5 -9.07 10.36 -2.71
N LEU A 6 -9.87 9.29 -2.58
CA LEU A 6 -9.38 7.99 -2.14
C LEU A 6 -8.36 7.39 -3.12
N ALA A 7 -8.62 7.56 -4.42
CA ALA A 7 -7.71 7.12 -5.47
C ALA A 7 -6.35 7.82 -5.39
N SER A 8 -6.38 9.12 -5.15
CA SER A 8 -5.17 9.94 -5.09
C SER A 8 -4.30 9.67 -3.85
N LEU A 9 -4.92 9.35 -2.70
CA LEU A 9 -4.22 9.00 -1.47
C LEU A 9 -3.42 7.69 -1.58
N LEU A 10 -3.89 6.74 -2.40
CA LEU A 10 -3.20 5.48 -2.65
C LEU A 10 -2.01 5.62 -3.62
N ALA A 11 -2.02 6.65 -4.48
CA ALA A 11 -0.94 6.93 -5.43
C ALA A 11 0.30 7.57 -4.79
N ALA A 12 0.14 8.31 -3.71
CA ALA A 12 1.23 9.09 -3.11
C ALA A 12 2.31 8.29 -2.40
N CYS A 13 2.05 7.03 -2.08
CA CYS A 13 3.06 6.18 -1.44
C CYS A 13 4.12 5.63 -2.43
N SER A 14 4.00 5.94 -3.73
CA SER A 14 4.79 5.28 -4.78
C SER A 14 5.71 6.19 -5.60
N ALA A 15 5.72 7.51 -5.40
CA ALA A 15 6.41 8.43 -6.31
C ALA A 15 7.50 9.28 -5.64
N THR A 16 8.70 8.77 -5.59
CA THR A 16 9.92 9.58 -5.58
C THR A 16 10.90 9.02 -6.61
N ALA A 17 10.73 9.41 -7.87
CA ALA A 17 11.78 9.32 -8.87
C ALA A 17 11.72 10.57 -9.76
N GLN A 18 12.66 11.47 -9.57
CA GLN A 18 12.88 12.60 -10.48
C GLN A 18 13.31 12.07 -11.85
N VAL A 19 12.50 12.36 -12.87
CA VAL A 19 12.85 12.11 -14.27
C VAL A 19 13.74 13.25 -14.76
N TYR A 20 15.00 12.92 -15.03
CA TYR A 20 15.93 13.77 -15.76
C TYR A 20 15.66 13.62 -17.26
N THR A 21 15.19 14.68 -17.91
CA THR A 21 15.05 14.77 -19.37
C THR A 21 16.34 15.33 -19.97
N PRO A 22 17.05 14.57 -20.83
CA PRO A 22 18.17 15.14 -21.58
C PRO A 22 17.67 15.99 -22.75
N PRO A 23 18.44 17.01 -23.18
CA PRO A 23 18.06 17.92 -24.25
C PRO A 23 18.05 17.23 -25.63
N ALA A 24 17.10 17.63 -26.47
CA ALA A 24 16.87 17.12 -27.81
C ALA A 24 18.07 17.29 -28.73
N ALA A 25 18.42 16.22 -29.45
CA ALA A 25 19.40 16.25 -30.52
C ALA A 25 18.82 16.87 -31.82
N PRO A 26 19.65 17.52 -32.66
CA PRO A 26 19.16 18.21 -33.83
C PRO A 26 18.73 17.27 -34.97
N ALA A 27 17.70 17.69 -35.67
CA ALA A 27 17.05 16.97 -36.76
C ALA A 27 18.02 16.71 -37.95
N GLN A 28 18.04 15.45 -38.41
CA GLN A 28 18.67 15.09 -39.69
C GLN A 28 17.69 15.27 -40.88
N PRO A 29 18.19 15.58 -42.07
CA PRO A 29 17.36 15.89 -43.20
C PRO A 29 16.71 14.65 -43.84
N GLN A 30 15.44 14.81 -44.23
CA GLN A 30 14.60 13.81 -44.90
C GLN A 30 15.16 13.47 -46.29
N GLN A 31 15.32 12.17 -46.56
CA GLN A 31 15.51 11.65 -47.91
C GLN A 31 14.16 11.39 -48.59
N PRO A 32 14.06 11.52 -49.93
CA PRO A 32 12.79 11.44 -50.64
C PRO A 32 12.27 10.00 -50.79
N ALA A 33 10.97 9.90 -50.81
CA ALA A 33 10.20 8.68 -50.90
C ALA A 33 10.40 7.92 -52.21
N SER A 34 10.66 6.61 -52.13
CA SER A 34 10.58 5.65 -53.24
C SER A 34 9.15 5.10 -53.42
N PRO A 35 8.77 4.73 -54.66
CA PRO A 35 7.37 4.38 -54.97
C PRO A 35 6.98 2.99 -54.44
N PRO A 36 5.67 2.67 -54.40
CA PRO A 36 5.18 1.48 -53.75
C PRO A 36 5.35 0.25 -54.63
N THR A 37 6.05 -0.76 -54.13
CA THR A 37 6.11 -2.11 -54.70
C THR A 37 5.30 -3.07 -53.86
N ASP A 38 4.40 -3.74 -54.57
CA ASP A 38 3.76 -5.03 -54.34
C ASP A 38 3.27 -5.42 -52.94
N THR A 39 1.95 -5.63 -52.98
CA THR A 39 1.11 -6.26 -51.99
C THR A 39 1.50 -7.75 -51.80
N ALA A 40 2.60 -8.00 -51.07
CA ALA A 40 2.79 -9.28 -50.42
C ALA A 40 1.87 -9.30 -49.18
N ALA A 41 0.96 -10.26 -49.12
CA ALA A 41 0.09 -10.50 -47.98
C ALA A 41 0.93 -10.52 -46.70
N ARG A 42 0.76 -9.49 -45.84
CA ARG A 42 1.33 -9.51 -44.48
C ARG A 42 0.84 -10.79 -43.82
N PRO A 43 1.72 -11.61 -43.25
CA PRO A 43 1.29 -12.68 -42.36
C PRO A 43 0.41 -12.02 -41.30
N ALA A 44 -0.78 -12.62 -41.08
CA ALA A 44 -1.72 -12.17 -40.10
C ALA A 44 -0.94 -11.90 -38.79
N GLN A 45 -0.87 -10.65 -38.38
CA GLN A 45 -0.27 -10.31 -37.11
C GLN A 45 -1.02 -11.09 -36.06
N GLN A 46 -0.31 -12.00 -35.38
CA GLN A 46 -0.83 -12.67 -34.19
C GLN A 46 -1.38 -11.58 -33.27
N PRO A 47 -2.64 -11.64 -32.84
CA PRO A 47 -3.13 -10.72 -31.84
C PRO A 47 -2.23 -10.86 -30.62
N ALA A 48 -1.68 -9.75 -30.16
CA ALA A 48 -0.82 -9.74 -29.00
C ALA A 48 -1.55 -10.41 -27.83
N PRO A 49 -0.88 -11.30 -27.06
CA PRO A 49 -1.48 -12.01 -25.93
C PRO A 49 -2.02 -11.08 -24.82
N GLY A 50 -1.83 -9.77 -24.95
CA GLY A 50 -2.25 -8.77 -23.97
C GLY A 50 -3.72 -8.33 -24.04
N LEU A 51 -4.50 -8.75 -25.04
CA LEU A 51 -5.87 -8.26 -25.19
C LEU A 51 -6.83 -8.84 -24.14
N LEU A 52 -6.64 -10.08 -23.72
CA LEU A 52 -7.46 -10.73 -22.71
C LEU A 52 -7.08 -10.28 -21.28
N GLY A 53 -5.81 -9.94 -21.03
CA GLY A 53 -5.33 -9.45 -19.74
C GLY A 53 -5.82 -8.06 -19.37
N GLN A 54 -6.13 -7.20 -20.35
CA GLN A 54 -6.65 -5.85 -20.10
C GLN A 54 -8.12 -5.83 -19.68
N GLU A 55 -8.86 -6.88 -19.95
CA GLU A 55 -10.30 -6.95 -19.65
C GLU A 55 -10.63 -7.55 -18.29
N ILE A 56 -9.64 -8.12 -17.63
CA ILE A 56 -9.77 -8.66 -16.27
C ILE A 56 -8.68 -8.03 -15.39
N PRO A 57 -8.77 -6.73 -15.13
CA PRO A 57 -7.71 -5.99 -14.42
C PRO A 57 -7.46 -6.51 -13.01
N LEU A 58 -8.42 -7.24 -12.42
CA LEU A 58 -8.30 -7.79 -11.07
C LEU A 58 -7.43 -9.02 -10.97
N LEU A 59 -7.38 -9.79 -12.05
CA LEU A 59 -6.72 -11.09 -12.09
C LEU A 59 -5.42 -11.02 -12.89
N ASP A 60 -5.23 -9.96 -13.65
CA ASP A 60 -3.99 -9.69 -14.36
C ASP A 60 -2.94 -9.14 -13.40
N PRO A 61 -1.83 -9.89 -13.19
CA PRO A 61 -0.72 -9.41 -12.36
C PRO A 61 -0.05 -8.13 -12.86
N SER A 62 -0.27 -7.80 -14.13
CA SER A 62 0.26 -6.58 -14.75
C SER A 62 -0.68 -5.38 -14.65
N ALA A 63 -1.89 -5.54 -14.10
CA ALA A 63 -2.82 -4.43 -13.93
C ALA A 63 -2.28 -3.40 -12.94
N GLU A 64 -2.12 -2.17 -13.38
CA GLU A 64 -1.60 -1.07 -12.54
C GLU A 64 -2.69 -0.38 -11.73
N THR A 65 -3.94 -0.54 -12.13
CA THR A 65 -5.08 0.17 -11.52
C THR A 65 -6.29 -0.74 -11.39
N ILE A 66 -7.09 -0.49 -10.34
CA ILE A 66 -8.43 -1.04 -10.16
C ILE A 66 -9.45 0.08 -10.30
N THR A 67 -10.54 -0.16 -11.01
CA THR A 67 -11.62 0.83 -11.12
C THR A 67 -12.62 0.63 -9.99
N VAL A 68 -12.71 1.61 -9.10
CA VAL A 68 -13.65 1.64 -7.98
C VAL A 68 -14.56 2.86 -8.14
N GLY A 69 -15.87 2.63 -8.30
CA GLY A 69 -16.83 3.71 -8.49
C GLY A 69 -16.53 4.64 -9.68
N GLY A 70 -15.93 4.10 -10.76
CA GLY A 70 -15.54 4.86 -11.96
C GLY A 70 -14.20 5.59 -11.86
N VAL A 71 -13.46 5.43 -10.78
CA VAL A 71 -12.13 6.01 -10.55
C VAL A 71 -11.05 4.93 -10.62
N ALA A 72 -10.03 5.16 -11.42
CA ALA A 72 -8.88 4.28 -11.48
C ALA A 72 -8.00 4.49 -10.22
N ILE A 73 -7.90 3.46 -9.38
CA ILE A 73 -7.06 3.44 -8.19
C ILE A 73 -5.80 2.66 -8.52
N PRO A 74 -4.61 3.21 -8.33
CA PRO A 74 -3.39 2.44 -8.45
C PRO A 74 -3.35 1.36 -7.36
N LEU A 75 -3.09 0.13 -7.77
CA LEU A 75 -3.04 -1.03 -6.88
C LEU A 75 -1.76 -1.07 -6.04
N GLY A 76 -0.79 -0.25 -6.39
CA GLY A 76 0.54 -0.31 -5.82
C GLY A 76 1.27 -1.57 -6.29
N ASP A 77 1.70 -2.41 -5.38
CA ASP A 77 2.21 -3.74 -5.72
C ASP A 77 1.04 -4.71 -5.89
N ASN A 78 0.58 -4.89 -7.14
CA ASN A 78 -0.52 -5.77 -7.51
C ASN A 78 -0.31 -7.21 -7.05
N ARG A 79 0.92 -7.67 -7.02
CA ARG A 79 1.27 -8.99 -6.55
C ARG A 79 0.89 -9.18 -5.08
N ILE A 80 1.23 -8.19 -4.24
CA ILE A 80 0.89 -8.25 -2.80
C ILE A 80 -0.63 -8.20 -2.62
N LEU A 81 -1.31 -7.32 -3.33
CA LEU A 81 -2.77 -7.21 -3.24
C LEU A 81 -3.44 -8.50 -3.68
N ASN A 82 -3.02 -9.07 -4.82
CA ASN A 82 -3.55 -10.34 -5.31
C ASN A 82 -3.27 -11.51 -4.35
N ALA A 83 -2.05 -11.63 -3.84
CA ALA A 83 -1.70 -12.67 -2.87
C ALA A 83 -2.50 -12.53 -1.56
N ARG A 84 -2.73 -11.31 -1.10
CA ARG A 84 -3.58 -11.05 0.08
C ARG A 84 -5.03 -11.38 -0.21
N PHE A 85 -5.53 -11.08 -1.40
CA PHE A 85 -6.88 -11.41 -1.82
C PHE A 85 -7.08 -12.93 -1.95
N GLU A 86 -6.16 -13.65 -2.58
CA GLU A 86 -6.18 -15.11 -2.65
C GLU A 86 -6.16 -15.75 -1.25
N LYS A 87 -5.33 -15.22 -0.36
CA LYS A 87 -5.30 -15.63 1.04
C LYS A 87 -6.66 -15.36 1.72
N PHE A 88 -7.23 -14.19 1.54
CA PHE A 88 -8.55 -13.83 2.06
C PHE A 88 -9.64 -14.77 1.56
N LEU A 89 -9.64 -15.16 0.28
CA LEU A 89 -10.61 -16.10 -0.28
C LEU A 89 -10.52 -17.49 0.37
N SER A 90 -9.34 -17.89 0.85
CA SER A 90 -9.11 -19.17 1.51
C SER A 90 -9.31 -19.14 3.04
N GLN A 91 -9.31 -17.96 3.65
CA GLN A 91 -9.43 -17.80 5.09
C GLN A 91 -10.89 -17.95 5.58
N PRO A 92 -11.12 -18.56 6.76
CA PRO A 92 -12.42 -18.52 7.40
C PRO A 92 -12.84 -17.07 7.68
N PRO A 93 -14.15 -16.78 7.80
CA PRO A 93 -14.60 -15.47 8.23
C PRO A 93 -14.16 -15.19 9.68
N GLU A 94 -14.01 -13.93 10.01
CA GLU A 94 -13.89 -13.51 11.41
C GLU A 94 -15.25 -13.66 12.11
N SER A 95 -15.50 -14.82 12.67
CA SER A 95 -16.76 -15.20 13.32
C SER A 95 -16.57 -15.75 14.72
N ASP A 96 -15.37 -15.67 15.27
CA ASP A 96 -15.08 -15.99 16.65
C ASP A 96 -15.77 -14.99 17.60
N GLU A 97 -15.98 -15.42 18.83
CA GLU A 97 -16.69 -14.63 19.83
C GLU A 97 -15.97 -13.31 20.14
N ASP A 98 -14.64 -13.34 20.15
CA ASP A 98 -13.82 -12.16 20.41
C ASP A 98 -13.91 -11.13 19.27
N ALA A 99 -13.89 -11.58 18.01
CA ALA A 99 -14.09 -10.69 16.86
C ALA A 99 -15.50 -10.08 16.85
N THR A 100 -16.51 -10.85 17.20
CA THR A 100 -17.89 -10.36 17.29
C THR A 100 -18.02 -9.30 18.38
N ARG A 101 -17.54 -9.57 19.58
CA ARG A 101 -17.53 -8.60 20.70
C ARG A 101 -16.75 -7.33 20.35
N TYR A 102 -15.61 -7.50 19.68
CA TYR A 102 -14.82 -6.36 19.20
C TYR A 102 -15.63 -5.45 18.28
N ARG A 103 -16.28 -6.02 17.27
CA ARG A 103 -17.09 -5.25 16.31
C ARG A 103 -18.28 -4.57 16.98
N GLU A 104 -18.95 -5.26 17.89
CA GLU A 104 -20.02 -4.67 18.70
C GLU A 104 -19.51 -3.51 19.56
N THR A 105 -18.33 -3.67 20.17
CA THR A 105 -17.70 -2.61 20.96
C THR A 105 -17.33 -1.38 20.10
N ILE A 106 -16.79 -1.59 18.91
CA ILE A 106 -16.50 -0.50 17.96
C ILE A 106 -17.78 0.22 17.54
N ALA A 107 -18.84 -0.54 17.22
CA ALA A 107 -20.14 0.03 16.86
C ALA A 107 -20.75 0.83 18.02
N GLU A 108 -20.65 0.34 19.27
CA GLU A 108 -21.10 1.03 20.47
C GLU A 108 -20.32 2.33 20.71
N ILE A 109 -18.99 2.30 20.56
CA ILE A 109 -18.17 3.51 20.64
C ILE A 109 -18.63 4.53 19.61
N LEU A 110 -18.76 4.12 18.33
CA LEU A 110 -19.19 5.00 17.25
C LEU A 110 -20.59 5.56 17.43
N ALA A 111 -21.51 4.78 18.00
CA ALA A 111 -22.86 5.22 18.33
C ALA A 111 -22.86 6.24 19.49
N THR A 112 -22.05 5.98 20.52
CA THR A 112 -21.93 6.84 21.71
C THR A 112 -21.32 8.20 21.38
N ILE A 113 -20.32 8.25 20.49
CA ILE A 113 -19.69 9.50 20.03
C ILE A 113 -20.26 10.01 18.70
N SER A 114 -21.52 9.72 18.43
CA SER A 114 -22.20 10.22 17.24
C SER A 114 -22.18 11.74 17.18
N PRO A 115 -21.93 12.38 16.02
CA PRO A 115 -21.82 13.83 15.88
C PRO A 115 -23.09 14.57 16.30
N PHE A 116 -24.24 13.91 16.35
CA PHE A 116 -25.52 14.52 16.68
C PHE A 116 -25.93 14.41 18.16
N ARG A 117 -25.25 13.63 18.99
CA ARG A 117 -25.65 13.29 20.36
C ARG A 117 -24.56 13.44 21.42
N SER A 118 -23.37 13.91 21.06
CA SER A 118 -22.24 13.80 21.98
C SER A 118 -22.20 14.89 23.04
N SER A 119 -22.35 14.49 24.28
CA SER A 119 -22.08 15.27 25.50
C SER A 119 -20.75 14.87 26.14
N GLY A 120 -20.29 15.60 27.14
CA GLY A 120 -19.09 15.23 27.92
C GLY A 120 -19.15 13.83 28.55
N PRO A 121 -20.30 13.43 29.14
CA PRO A 121 -20.53 12.06 29.61
C PRO A 121 -20.36 10.99 28.54
N ASP A 122 -20.82 11.26 27.30
CA ASP A 122 -20.73 10.31 26.20
C ASP A 122 -19.27 10.09 25.79
N LEU A 123 -18.46 11.15 25.77
CA LEU A 123 -17.02 11.06 25.53
C LEU A 123 -16.33 10.11 26.53
N TYR A 124 -16.68 10.23 27.81
CA TYR A 124 -16.12 9.41 28.87
C TYR A 124 -16.62 7.97 28.80
N ALA A 125 -17.90 7.78 28.46
CA ALA A 125 -18.48 6.45 28.27
C ALA A 125 -17.78 5.72 27.11
N ALA A 126 -17.66 6.36 25.96
CA ALA A 126 -16.95 5.81 24.81
C ALA A 126 -15.45 5.53 25.11
N PHE A 127 -14.79 6.41 25.86
CA PHE A 127 -13.40 6.19 26.27
C PHE A 127 -13.23 4.93 27.13
N LYS A 128 -14.19 4.64 28.01
CA LYS A 128 -14.18 3.43 28.85
C LYS A 128 -14.30 2.13 28.07
N LEU A 129 -14.86 2.16 26.87
CA LEU A 129 -14.99 0.98 26.01
C LEU A 129 -13.69 0.64 25.26
N LEU A 130 -12.77 1.62 25.07
CA LEU A 130 -11.51 1.39 24.35
C LEU A 130 -10.63 0.27 24.93
N PRO A 131 -10.49 0.09 26.26
CA PRO A 131 -9.76 -1.05 26.81
C PRO A 131 -10.31 -2.40 26.40
N SER A 132 -11.65 -2.55 26.32
CA SER A 132 -12.29 -3.77 25.83
C SER A 132 -11.99 -4.01 24.35
N ALA A 133 -12.04 -2.97 23.52
CA ALA A 133 -11.62 -3.04 22.13
C ALA A 133 -10.12 -3.36 21.97
N SER A 134 -9.27 -2.89 22.89
CA SER A 134 -7.84 -3.18 22.91
C SER A 134 -7.50 -4.62 23.29
N SER A 135 -8.44 -5.40 23.80
CA SER A 135 -8.23 -6.82 24.11
C SER A 135 -8.28 -7.72 22.86
N TYR A 136 -8.83 -7.25 21.75
CA TYR A 136 -8.87 -7.99 20.49
C TYR A 136 -7.47 -8.07 19.83
N PRO A 137 -6.93 -9.28 19.58
CA PRO A 137 -5.53 -9.42 19.16
C PRO A 137 -5.17 -8.73 17.84
N GLY A 138 -6.13 -8.64 16.89
CA GLY A 138 -5.89 -8.06 15.57
C GLY A 138 -5.65 -6.55 15.58
N ASP A 139 -6.40 -5.81 16.40
CA ASP A 139 -6.45 -4.35 16.40
C ASP A 139 -6.15 -3.72 17.78
N ALA A 140 -5.68 -4.54 18.73
CA ALA A 140 -5.34 -4.09 20.09
C ALA A 140 -4.44 -2.85 20.11
N ASN A 141 -3.42 -2.85 19.26
CA ASN A 141 -2.48 -1.72 19.14
C ASN A 141 -3.15 -0.44 18.65
N LEU A 142 -4.13 -0.53 17.75
CA LEU A 142 -4.83 0.64 17.22
C LEU A 142 -5.72 1.27 18.30
N CYS A 143 -6.54 0.46 18.97
CA CYS A 143 -7.41 0.92 20.04
C CYS A 143 -6.60 1.40 21.25
N GLY A 144 -5.49 0.73 21.59
CA GLY A 144 -4.55 1.15 22.62
C GLY A 144 -3.90 2.50 22.30
N SER A 145 -3.41 2.68 21.07
CA SER A 145 -2.83 3.96 20.61
C SER A 145 -3.86 5.09 20.59
N LEU A 146 -5.10 4.77 20.26
CA LEU A 146 -6.20 5.74 20.35
C LEU A 146 -6.44 6.17 21.80
N ALA A 147 -6.54 5.21 22.71
CA ALA A 147 -6.76 5.47 24.13
C ALA A 147 -5.62 6.32 24.73
N GLU A 148 -4.38 5.98 24.40
CA GLU A 148 -3.19 6.76 24.81
C GLU A 148 -3.24 8.18 24.24
N SER A 149 -3.51 8.33 22.96
CA SER A 149 -3.60 9.65 22.30
C SER A 149 -4.71 10.52 22.88
N ILE A 150 -5.87 9.94 23.20
CA ILE A 150 -6.97 10.63 23.88
C ILE A 150 -6.54 11.05 25.29
N TYR A 151 -5.91 10.14 26.04
CA TYR A 151 -5.43 10.43 27.38
C TYR A 151 -4.40 11.56 27.38
N MET A 152 -3.43 11.53 26.48
CA MET A 152 -2.44 12.61 26.31
C MET A 152 -3.08 13.94 25.92
N ALA A 153 -4.10 13.91 25.06
CA ALA A 153 -4.85 15.09 24.68
C ALA A 153 -5.63 15.70 25.88
N MET A 154 -6.23 14.84 26.70
CA MET A 154 -6.93 15.26 27.93
C MET A 154 -5.97 15.83 28.97
N LEU A 155 -4.79 15.22 29.16
CA LEU A 155 -3.73 15.75 30.03
C LEU A 155 -3.26 17.12 29.54
N ALA A 156 -2.94 17.26 28.26
CA ALA A 156 -2.53 18.54 27.67
C ALA A 156 -3.60 19.61 27.89
N LYS A 157 -4.87 19.28 27.74
CA LYS A 157 -5.99 20.20 28.01
C LYS A 157 -6.07 20.60 29.48
N ARG A 158 -5.85 19.66 30.40
CA ARG A 158 -5.79 19.96 31.86
C ARG A 158 -4.63 20.88 32.19
N ASP A 159 -3.45 20.60 31.61
CA ASP A 159 -2.26 21.42 31.82
C ASP A 159 -2.46 22.84 31.26
N VAL A 160 -3.06 22.94 30.08
CA VAL A 160 -3.47 24.23 29.49
C VAL A 160 -4.42 25.00 30.41
N THR A 161 -5.40 24.30 31.00
CA THR A 161 -6.35 24.92 31.94
C THR A 161 -5.65 25.37 33.22
N SER A 162 -4.71 24.59 33.73
CA SER A 162 -3.88 24.94 34.90
C SER A 162 -3.00 26.15 34.62
N LEU A 163 -2.36 26.20 33.44
CA LEU A 163 -1.56 27.36 33.00
C LEU A 163 -2.42 28.62 32.79
N LYS A 164 -3.66 28.48 32.32
CA LYS A 164 -4.59 29.63 32.22
C LYS A 164 -4.95 30.15 33.59
N LYS A 165 -5.29 29.28 34.55
CA LYS A 165 -5.54 29.69 35.93
C LYS A 165 -4.33 30.36 36.57
N LEU A 166 -3.12 29.84 36.30
CA LEU A 166 -1.88 30.46 36.76
C LEU A 166 -1.70 31.85 36.13
N ASN A 167 -1.99 32.03 34.85
CA ASN A 167 -1.95 33.32 34.18
C ASN A 167 -2.99 34.31 34.73
N GLU A 168 -4.19 33.83 35.11
CA GLU A 168 -5.20 34.64 35.80
C GLU A 168 -4.69 35.10 37.17
N SER A 169 -4.11 34.18 37.96
CA SER A 169 -3.50 34.51 39.25
C SER A 169 -2.33 35.52 39.12
N ILE A 170 -1.48 35.35 38.10
CA ILE A 170 -0.40 36.27 37.75
C ILE A 170 -0.96 37.67 37.38
N GLU A 171 -2.07 37.74 36.66
CA GLU A 171 -2.72 39.01 36.32
C GLU A 171 -3.32 39.70 37.55
N GLU A 172 -3.89 38.93 38.48
CA GLU A 172 -4.36 39.47 39.77
C GLU A 172 -3.19 39.99 40.60
N GLU A 173 -2.06 39.26 40.67
CA GLU A 173 -0.84 39.73 41.34
C GLU A 173 -0.33 41.02 40.71
N LYS A 174 -0.29 41.10 39.39
CA LYS A 174 0.10 42.31 38.65
C LYS A 174 -0.80 43.50 39.01
N LYS A 175 -2.14 43.30 39.01
CA LYS A 175 -3.10 44.33 39.41
C LYS A 175 -2.88 44.80 40.87
N ALA A 176 -2.61 43.86 41.78
CA ALA A 176 -2.32 44.18 43.16
C ALA A 176 -1.04 45.03 43.31
N ILE A 177 0.03 44.66 42.58
CA ILE A 177 1.30 45.42 42.59
C ILE A 177 1.11 46.83 42.01
N ILE A 178 0.34 46.99 40.94
CA ILE A 178 0.03 48.28 40.33
C ILE A 178 -0.79 49.12 41.32
N SER A 179 -1.81 48.55 41.93
CA SER A 179 -2.66 49.23 42.91
C SER A 179 -1.87 49.69 44.15
N ASP A 180 -0.97 48.81 44.65
CA ASP A 180 -0.08 49.18 45.77
C ASP A 180 0.92 50.28 45.37
N GLY A 181 1.47 50.22 44.16
CA GLY A 181 2.33 51.26 43.60
C GLY A 181 1.62 52.58 43.41
N ASP A 182 0.38 52.55 42.88
CA ASP A 182 -0.43 53.78 42.72
C ASP A 182 -0.88 54.36 44.02
N TRP A 183 -1.14 53.57 45.08
CA TRP A 183 -1.45 54.01 46.39
C TRP A 183 -0.23 54.69 47.07
N LYS A 184 0.92 54.04 46.96
CA LYS A 184 2.17 54.60 47.47
C LYS A 184 2.54 55.92 46.77
N ALA A 185 2.43 55.96 45.43
CA ALA A 185 2.70 57.18 44.68
C ALA A 185 1.73 58.35 45.02
N ARG A 186 0.48 58.04 45.35
CA ARG A 186 -0.50 59.02 45.82
C ARG A 186 -0.19 59.51 47.27
N HIS A 187 0.20 58.60 48.14
CA HIS A 187 0.55 58.89 49.52
C HIS A 187 1.83 59.74 49.62
N ASP A 188 2.85 59.41 48.82
CA ASP A 188 4.08 60.16 48.74
C ASP A 188 3.86 61.59 48.20
N ARG A 189 2.95 61.78 47.23
CA ARG A 189 2.55 63.15 46.80
C ARG A 189 1.76 63.89 47.83
N GLN A 190 1.00 63.24 48.69
CA GLN A 190 0.25 63.86 49.76
C GLN A 190 1.14 64.29 50.90
N ILE A 191 2.23 63.58 51.15
CA ILE A 191 3.25 63.96 52.12
C ILE A 191 4.05 65.21 51.65
N ASP A 192 4.39 65.26 50.36
CA ASP A 192 5.10 66.43 49.80
C ASP A 192 4.24 67.68 49.74
N THR A 193 2.91 67.61 49.76
CA THR A 193 1.98 68.73 49.75
C THR A 193 1.66 69.24 51.18
N THR A 194 2.04 68.52 52.24
CA THR A 194 1.81 68.87 53.64
C THR A 194 3.03 69.52 54.35
N THR A 195 4.10 69.76 53.65
CA THR A 195 5.22 70.53 54.18
C THR A 195 4.81 72.03 54.26
N PRO A 196 4.81 72.69 55.44
CA PRO A 196 4.38 74.08 55.56
C PRO A 196 5.34 75.00 54.82
N GLN A 197 4.78 75.83 53.99
CA GLN A 197 5.49 76.93 53.33
C GLN A 197 5.92 77.93 54.38
N PRO A 198 7.22 78.27 54.56
CA PRO A 198 7.60 79.30 55.47
C PRO A 198 7.19 80.68 54.96
N ALA A 199 6.51 81.39 55.79
CA ALA A 199 6.02 82.72 55.53
C ALA A 199 7.15 83.71 55.15
N ALA A 200 6.86 84.49 54.10
CA ALA A 200 7.70 85.60 53.67
C ALA A 200 7.80 86.70 54.72
N GLY A 201 8.98 87.13 55.10
CA GLY A 201 9.19 88.26 55.98
C GLY A 201 10.66 88.66 56.14
N ARG A 202 11.05 89.69 55.35
CA ARG A 202 12.13 90.71 55.63
C ARG A 202 13.59 90.24 55.68
N ALA A 203 14.37 90.77 54.77
CA ALA A 203 15.82 91.04 54.78
C ALA A 203 16.16 92.24 55.74
N PRO A 204 17.42 92.60 55.98
CA PRO A 204 18.69 92.12 55.46
C PRO A 204 19.82 91.97 56.51
N GLY A 205 20.91 91.34 56.20
CA GLY A 205 22.20 91.59 56.87
C GLY A 205 23.05 90.34 57.11
N GLN A 206 24.10 90.32 56.34
CA GLN A 206 25.40 89.70 56.61
C GLN A 206 25.56 88.21 56.97
N GLY A 207 26.17 87.57 56.06
CA GLY A 207 27.44 86.91 56.40
C GLY A 207 27.39 85.42 56.81
N ARG A 208 27.99 84.63 55.98
CA ARG A 208 28.79 83.47 56.34
C ARG A 208 28.17 82.06 56.27
N GLN A 209 28.75 81.40 55.30
CA GLN A 209 29.13 79.98 55.22
C GLN A 209 28.05 78.97 54.96
N PRO A 210 28.36 78.05 53.98
CA PRO A 210 27.42 77.05 53.56
C PRO A 210 27.40 75.89 54.56
N ALA A 211 26.28 75.64 55.17
CA ALA A 211 25.99 74.41 55.85
C ALA A 211 25.67 73.36 54.82
N ALA A 212 26.35 72.24 54.90
CA ALA A 212 26.23 71.10 54.10
C ALA A 212 24.74 70.66 53.90
N SER A 213 24.33 70.59 52.70
CA SER A 213 23.03 70.10 52.30
C SER A 213 22.82 68.61 52.66
N GLN A 214 22.19 68.41 53.82
CA GLN A 214 21.47 67.14 54.03
C GLN A 214 20.14 67.21 53.32
N GLN A 215 20.19 67.00 52.02
CA GLN A 215 19.02 66.79 51.18
C GLN A 215 19.39 65.83 50.14
N ALA A 216 18.82 64.62 50.21
CA ALA A 216 18.50 63.72 49.13
C ALA A 216 18.47 62.26 49.59
N THR A 217 18.03 61.92 50.76
CA THR A 217 17.82 60.51 51.14
C THR A 217 16.38 60.06 50.94
N GLY A 218 15.41 60.93 50.67
CA GLY A 218 14.03 60.57 50.44
C GLY A 218 13.70 60.28 48.96
N SER A 219 14.30 61.05 48.05
CA SER A 219 14.00 60.90 46.60
C SER A 219 14.64 59.64 45.97
N GLY A 220 15.83 59.23 46.43
CA GLY A 220 16.52 58.05 45.91
C GLY A 220 15.86 56.74 46.31
N VAL A 221 15.31 56.67 47.51
CA VAL A 221 14.64 55.46 48.00
C VAL A 221 13.31 55.26 47.30
N ASN A 222 12.58 56.30 46.96
CA ASN A 222 11.30 56.19 46.23
C ASN A 222 11.51 55.86 44.75
N SER A 223 12.56 56.39 44.11
CA SER A 223 12.91 56.01 42.72
C SER A 223 13.40 54.58 42.63
N LEU A 224 14.14 54.07 43.62
CA LEU A 224 14.57 52.67 43.68
C LEU A 224 13.38 51.71 43.88
N LYS A 225 12.45 52.08 44.80
CA LYS A 225 11.23 51.28 45.01
C LYS A 225 10.33 51.23 43.73
N TYR A 226 10.21 52.37 43.08
CA TYR A 226 9.46 52.45 41.81
C TYR A 226 10.13 51.63 40.71
N ALA A 227 11.45 51.71 40.58
CA ALA A 227 12.22 50.88 39.65
C ALA A 227 12.08 49.36 39.93
N GLU A 228 12.07 48.98 41.21
CA GLU A 228 11.85 47.61 41.65
C GLU A 228 10.43 47.11 41.30
N THR A 229 9.41 47.97 41.51
CA THR A 229 8.03 47.68 41.13
C THR A 229 7.89 47.48 39.60
N LEU A 230 8.49 48.35 38.80
CA LEU A 230 8.51 48.20 37.33
C LEU A 230 9.23 46.95 36.88
N ARG A 231 10.35 46.62 37.51
CA ARG A 231 11.09 45.39 37.25
C ARG A 231 10.23 44.16 37.54
N ARG A 232 9.53 44.14 38.67
CA ARG A 232 8.65 43.04 39.06
C ARG A 232 7.46 42.89 38.12
N ILE A 233 6.87 43.98 37.64
CA ILE A 233 5.83 43.96 36.60
C ILE A 233 6.37 43.40 35.30
N ALA A 234 7.59 43.78 34.88
CA ALA A 234 8.22 43.27 33.68
C ALA A 234 8.51 41.76 33.78
N GLU A 235 9.00 41.28 34.91
CA GLU A 235 9.22 39.85 35.19
C GLU A 235 7.90 39.05 35.09
N ILE A 236 6.83 39.58 35.66
CA ILE A 236 5.48 39.01 35.61
C ILE A 236 4.96 38.93 34.14
N GLU A 237 5.17 39.98 33.35
CA GLU A 237 4.78 39.97 31.92
C GLU A 237 5.55 38.96 31.10
N VAL A 238 6.84 38.81 31.37
CA VAL A 238 7.69 37.79 30.72
C VAL A 238 7.18 36.38 31.06
N LEU A 239 6.90 36.10 32.34
CA LEU A 239 6.35 34.82 32.77
C LEU A 239 5.00 34.50 32.11
N LYS A 240 4.10 35.50 32.06
CA LYS A 240 2.81 35.35 31.39
C LYS A 240 2.97 35.01 29.91
N LYS A 241 3.83 35.77 29.20
CA LYS A 241 4.11 35.48 27.77
C LYS A 241 4.72 34.11 27.57
N ALA A 242 5.67 33.70 28.44
CA ALA A 242 6.27 32.37 28.38
C ALA A 242 5.23 31.24 28.61
N ASN A 243 4.32 31.44 29.57
CA ASN A 243 3.23 30.48 29.82
C ASN A 243 2.25 30.39 28.66
N ILE A 244 1.91 31.51 28.02
CA ILE A 244 1.05 31.53 26.83
C ILE A 244 1.73 30.76 25.68
N ALA A 245 2.99 31.07 25.38
CA ALA A 245 3.76 30.41 24.35
C ALA A 245 3.88 28.88 24.60
N ARG A 246 4.12 28.48 25.86
CA ARG A 246 4.18 27.07 26.27
C ARG A 246 2.84 26.37 26.07
N THR A 247 1.74 27.04 26.43
CA THR A 247 0.39 26.53 26.26
C THR A 247 0.05 26.29 24.79
N GLU A 248 0.36 27.24 23.94
CA GLU A 248 0.13 27.15 22.49
C GLU A 248 0.99 26.05 21.87
N ALA A 249 2.28 26.00 22.19
CA ALA A 249 3.20 24.96 21.67
C ALA A 249 2.76 23.54 22.08
N GLN A 250 2.34 23.35 23.33
CA GLN A 250 1.89 22.06 23.84
C GLN A 250 0.59 21.60 23.15
N THR A 251 -0.37 22.53 23.00
CA THR A 251 -1.62 22.25 22.28
C THR A 251 -1.37 21.89 20.83
N LEU A 252 -0.53 22.67 20.15
CA LEU A 252 -0.14 22.44 18.76
C LEU A 252 0.52 21.09 18.56
N LYS A 253 1.49 20.75 19.41
CA LYS A 253 2.20 19.47 19.36
C LYS A 253 1.24 18.29 19.50
N THR A 254 0.36 18.34 20.52
CA THR A 254 -0.58 17.24 20.79
C THR A 254 -1.60 17.10 19.67
N LYS A 255 -2.13 18.21 19.13
CA LYS A 255 -3.02 18.19 17.97
C LYS A 255 -2.32 17.57 16.75
N ALA A 256 -1.10 17.98 16.44
CA ALA A 256 -0.35 17.47 15.30
C ALA A 256 -0.11 15.96 15.42
N GLN A 257 0.31 15.48 16.60
CA GLN A 257 0.51 14.04 16.82
C GLN A 257 -0.77 13.24 16.64
N TYR A 258 -1.89 13.72 17.15
CA TYR A 258 -3.19 13.09 17.00
C TYR A 258 -3.64 13.05 15.52
N GLN A 259 -3.43 14.14 14.79
CA GLN A 259 -3.76 14.23 13.37
C GLN A 259 -2.90 13.29 12.50
N VAL A 260 -1.60 13.18 12.80
CA VAL A 260 -0.70 12.23 12.11
C VAL A 260 -1.19 10.79 12.28
N MET A 261 -1.61 10.41 13.49
CA MET A 261 -2.18 9.09 13.75
C MET A 261 -3.44 8.83 12.88
N MET A 262 -4.38 9.79 12.82
CA MET A 262 -5.58 9.67 11.99
C MET A 262 -5.24 9.49 10.50
N ILE A 263 -4.27 10.25 10.01
CA ILE A 263 -3.82 10.17 8.62
C ILE A 263 -3.21 8.80 8.33
N GLN A 264 -2.35 8.29 9.23
CA GLN A 264 -1.75 6.97 9.10
C GLN A 264 -2.82 5.88 9.03
N TRP A 265 -3.83 5.93 9.90
CA TRP A 265 -4.92 4.97 9.86
C TRP A 265 -5.78 5.08 8.61
N PHE A 266 -6.01 6.29 8.11
CA PHE A 266 -6.70 6.50 6.85
C PHE A 266 -5.96 5.86 5.68
N VAL A 267 -4.65 6.06 5.59
CA VAL A 267 -3.80 5.42 4.57
C VAL A 267 -3.78 3.89 4.72
N GLN A 268 -3.80 3.39 5.96
CA GLN A 268 -3.90 1.96 6.27
C GLN A 268 -5.32 1.39 6.07
N ARG A 269 -6.28 2.18 5.61
CA ARG A 269 -7.69 1.79 5.39
C ARG A 269 -8.43 1.38 6.68
N ARG A 270 -7.97 1.84 7.83
CA ARG A 270 -8.61 1.62 9.15
C ARG A 270 -9.70 2.67 9.41
N TYR A 271 -10.70 2.70 8.54
CA TYR A 271 -11.69 3.78 8.49
C TYR A 271 -12.52 3.90 9.77
N GLU A 272 -12.90 2.80 10.42
CA GLU A 272 -13.61 2.84 11.70
C GLU A 272 -12.80 3.53 12.79
N HIS A 273 -11.48 3.27 12.84
CA HIS A 273 -10.56 3.94 13.77
C HIS A 273 -10.38 5.42 13.44
N VAL A 274 -10.37 5.78 12.16
CA VAL A 274 -10.37 7.19 11.72
C VAL A 274 -11.62 7.90 12.19
N LEU A 275 -12.80 7.28 12.07
CA LEU A 275 -14.06 7.85 12.55
C LEU A 275 -14.05 8.05 14.06
N MET A 276 -13.64 7.04 14.83
CA MET A 276 -13.52 7.16 16.28
C MET A 276 -12.58 8.31 16.62
N ALA A 277 -11.38 8.35 16.04
CA ALA A 277 -10.40 9.37 16.31
C ALA A 277 -10.89 10.78 15.94
N ALA A 278 -11.51 10.95 14.77
CA ALA A 278 -12.05 12.24 14.32
C ALA A 278 -13.16 12.74 15.25
N ARG A 279 -14.04 11.86 15.71
CA ARG A 279 -15.13 12.22 16.63
C ARG A 279 -14.60 12.56 18.03
N PHE A 280 -13.62 11.79 18.54
CA PHE A 280 -12.94 12.15 19.78
C PHE A 280 -12.20 13.50 19.66
N TYR A 281 -11.51 13.73 18.52
CA TYR A 281 -10.85 14.99 18.26
C TYR A 281 -11.80 16.18 18.37
N ASN A 282 -12.93 16.13 17.69
CA ASN A 282 -13.94 17.20 17.67
C ASN A 282 -14.55 17.45 19.06
N GLN A 283 -14.61 16.42 19.92
CA GLN A 283 -15.10 16.56 21.29
C GLN A 283 -14.05 17.12 22.26
N ILE A 284 -12.80 16.75 22.06
CA ILE A 284 -11.69 17.22 22.89
C ILE A 284 -11.36 18.67 22.55
N TRP A 285 -11.23 19.01 21.27
CA TRP A 285 -10.87 20.34 20.78
C TRP A 285 -12.10 21.03 20.15
N LYS A 286 -12.81 21.81 20.98
CA LYS A 286 -14.01 22.57 20.57
C LYS A 286 -13.66 23.98 20.08
N ASP A 287 -12.43 24.21 19.64
CA ASP A 287 -11.92 25.52 19.21
C ASP A 287 -12.16 25.84 17.73
N GLY A 288 -12.81 24.93 17.01
CA GLY A 288 -13.12 25.09 15.58
C GLY A 288 -11.92 24.90 14.63
N ASP A 289 -10.70 24.71 15.15
CA ASP A 289 -9.51 24.45 14.35
C ASP A 289 -9.42 22.97 14.00
N ALA A 290 -10.11 22.58 12.95
CA ALA A 290 -10.13 21.23 12.40
C ALA A 290 -9.13 21.05 11.22
N THR A 291 -8.31 22.06 10.92
CA THR A 291 -7.33 22.00 9.83
C THR A 291 -6.24 21.00 10.14
N LEU A 292 -5.97 20.08 9.21
CA LEU A 292 -4.88 19.11 9.36
C LEU A 292 -3.54 19.83 9.24
N ARG A 293 -2.70 19.68 10.23
CA ARG A 293 -1.35 20.24 10.27
C ARG A 293 -0.39 19.28 9.59
N ILE A 294 -0.48 19.25 8.27
CA ILE A 294 0.37 18.46 7.40
C ILE A 294 1.38 19.42 6.78
N ASP A 295 2.60 18.95 6.56
CA ASP A 295 3.57 19.71 5.77
C ASP A 295 2.94 19.98 4.39
N LYS A 296 2.90 21.25 3.99
CA LYS A 296 2.34 21.69 2.70
C LYS A 296 3.03 21.05 1.51
N ASN A 297 4.26 20.62 1.69
CA ASN A 297 5.06 19.94 0.66
C ASN A 297 4.95 18.41 0.74
N SER A 298 4.20 17.86 1.70
CA SER A 298 4.00 16.41 1.79
C SER A 298 3.08 15.93 0.68
N ASP A 299 3.32 14.70 0.21
CA ASP A 299 2.48 14.05 -0.80
C ASP A 299 1.01 13.98 -0.35
N VAL A 300 0.77 13.78 0.94
CA VAL A 300 -0.57 13.77 1.53
C VAL A 300 -1.26 15.14 1.39
N SER A 301 -0.55 16.25 1.66
CA SER A 301 -1.10 17.60 1.51
C SER A 301 -1.41 17.92 0.05
N ARG A 302 -0.51 17.56 -0.84
CA ARG A 302 -0.68 17.76 -2.29
C ARG A 302 -1.89 17.00 -2.81
N LEU A 303 -2.09 15.75 -2.39
CA LEU A 303 -3.23 14.94 -2.76
C LEU A 303 -4.57 15.54 -2.32
N PHE A 304 -4.64 16.04 -1.08
CA PHE A 304 -5.85 16.70 -0.61
C PHE A 304 -6.14 17.98 -1.38
N SER A 305 -5.12 18.79 -1.72
CA SER A 305 -5.29 20.04 -2.44
C SER A 305 -5.62 19.84 -3.93
N GLU A 306 -4.96 18.88 -4.59
CA GLU A 306 -5.17 18.61 -6.02
C GLU A 306 -6.49 17.88 -6.30
N SER A 307 -6.90 16.97 -5.40
CA SER A 307 -8.06 16.11 -5.65
C SER A 307 -9.40 16.73 -5.17
N VAL A 308 -9.39 17.58 -4.17
CA VAL A 308 -10.65 18.11 -3.54
C VAL A 308 -10.76 19.63 -3.65
N GLY A 309 -9.67 20.33 -3.89
CA GLY A 309 -9.67 21.80 -3.91
C GLY A 309 -9.99 22.43 -2.54
N VAL A 310 -10.00 21.62 -1.47
CA VAL A 310 -10.33 22.04 -0.09
C VAL A 310 -9.15 21.69 0.80
N SER A 311 -8.83 22.59 1.72
CA SER A 311 -7.81 22.32 2.75
C SER A 311 -8.17 21.05 3.51
N PRO A 312 -7.21 20.13 3.73
CA PRO A 312 -7.46 18.90 4.45
C PRO A 312 -7.87 19.22 5.91
N THR A 313 -9.00 18.69 6.33
CA THR A 313 -9.54 18.88 7.67
C THR A 313 -9.87 17.55 8.33
N VAL A 314 -9.98 17.54 9.65
CA VAL A 314 -10.45 16.36 10.40
C VAL A 314 -11.86 15.96 9.93
N SER A 315 -12.71 16.94 9.66
CA SER A 315 -14.07 16.70 9.14
C SER A 315 -14.06 16.09 7.73
N SER A 316 -13.10 16.46 6.89
CA SER A 316 -12.95 15.82 5.57
C SER A 316 -12.48 14.37 5.68
N LEU A 317 -11.58 14.05 6.62
CA LEU A 317 -11.21 12.65 6.91
C LEU A 317 -12.39 11.83 7.42
N ASP A 318 -13.18 12.37 8.36
CA ASP A 318 -14.40 11.71 8.87
C ASP A 318 -15.39 11.45 7.73
N SER A 319 -15.65 12.44 6.88
CA SER A 319 -16.55 12.30 5.72
C SER A 319 -16.05 11.24 4.73
N LEU A 320 -14.74 11.25 4.40
CA LEU A 320 -14.15 10.28 3.48
C LEU A 320 -14.14 8.87 4.04
N ALA A 321 -13.87 8.70 5.33
CA ALA A 321 -13.92 7.40 6.00
C ALA A 321 -15.35 6.83 6.02
N ASN A 322 -16.36 7.67 6.32
CA ASN A 322 -17.77 7.28 6.22
C ASN A 322 -18.17 6.86 4.81
N GLU A 323 -17.70 7.60 3.81
CA GLU A 323 -17.99 7.28 2.40
C GLU A 323 -17.33 5.97 1.99
N ALA A 324 -16.07 5.73 2.39
CA ALA A 324 -15.37 4.47 2.13
C ALA A 324 -16.10 3.27 2.75
N ILE A 325 -16.55 3.37 4.00
CA ILE A 325 -17.33 2.30 4.67
C ILE A 325 -18.62 2.03 3.90
N ARG A 326 -19.31 3.10 3.46
CA ARG A 326 -20.56 2.97 2.70
C ARG A 326 -20.34 2.34 1.33
N GLU A 327 -19.28 2.71 0.63
CA GLU A 327 -18.94 2.12 -0.67
C GLU A 327 -18.59 0.65 -0.54
N VAL A 328 -17.81 0.26 0.47
CA VAL A 328 -17.52 -1.16 0.74
C VAL A 328 -18.79 -1.95 1.00
N SER A 329 -19.73 -1.41 1.78
CA SER A 329 -21.03 -2.06 2.03
C SER A 329 -21.80 -2.27 0.72
N LYS A 330 -21.85 -1.26 -0.15
CA LYS A 330 -22.50 -1.38 -1.47
C LYS A 330 -21.82 -2.42 -2.37
N TYR A 331 -20.49 -2.51 -2.35
CA TYR A 331 -19.77 -3.52 -3.14
C TYR A 331 -20.07 -4.93 -2.62
N VAL A 332 -20.15 -5.11 -1.30
CA VAL A 332 -20.52 -6.41 -0.72
C VAL A 332 -21.99 -6.77 -1.03
N GLU A 333 -22.92 -5.81 -0.96
CA GLU A 333 -24.31 -6.02 -1.37
C GLU A 333 -24.41 -6.38 -2.86
N ALA A 334 -23.67 -5.65 -3.72
CA ALA A 334 -23.60 -5.94 -5.16
C ALA A 334 -22.98 -7.31 -5.43
N PHE A 335 -21.92 -7.67 -4.70
CA PHE A 335 -21.30 -8.99 -4.74
C PHE A 335 -22.32 -10.10 -4.41
N ASP A 336 -23.07 -9.96 -3.32
CA ASP A 336 -24.08 -10.94 -2.92
C ASP A 336 -25.20 -11.09 -3.96
N LEU A 337 -25.62 -9.98 -4.55
CA LEU A 337 -26.63 -10.00 -5.62
C LEU A 337 -26.09 -10.74 -6.87
N MET A 338 -24.87 -10.43 -7.31
CA MET A 338 -24.25 -11.06 -8.49
C MET A 338 -23.99 -12.55 -8.24
N LEU A 339 -23.50 -12.89 -7.03
CA LEU A 339 -23.27 -14.28 -6.62
C LEU A 339 -24.57 -15.09 -6.65
N SER A 340 -25.70 -14.51 -6.25
CA SER A 340 -27.03 -15.15 -6.28
C SER A 340 -27.54 -15.40 -7.71
N ARG A 341 -27.02 -14.68 -8.69
CA ARG A 341 -27.35 -14.79 -10.11
C ARG A 341 -26.37 -15.66 -10.92
N ASP A 342 -25.38 -16.24 -10.26
CA ASP A 342 -24.26 -16.93 -10.87
C ASP A 342 -23.42 -16.05 -11.82
N GLU A 343 -23.39 -14.73 -11.57
CA GLU A 343 -22.57 -13.75 -12.28
C GLU A 343 -21.19 -13.67 -11.60
N LEU A 344 -20.42 -14.79 -11.64
CA LEU A 344 -19.18 -14.95 -10.88
C LEU A 344 -18.05 -14.02 -11.34
N HIS A 345 -18.05 -13.63 -12.61
CA HIS A 345 -17.08 -12.67 -13.14
C HIS A 345 -17.26 -11.31 -12.47
N SER A 346 -18.46 -10.75 -12.55
CA SER A 346 -18.79 -9.47 -11.90
C SER A 346 -18.72 -9.56 -10.36
N ALA A 347 -19.15 -10.70 -9.79
CA ALA A 347 -19.05 -10.94 -8.35
C ALA A 347 -17.59 -10.90 -7.87
N SER A 348 -16.66 -11.53 -8.59
CA SER A 348 -15.24 -11.53 -8.26
C SER A 348 -14.65 -10.11 -8.30
N GLN A 349 -15.05 -9.29 -9.28
CA GLN A 349 -14.66 -7.89 -9.38
C GLN A 349 -15.16 -7.06 -8.19
N ARG A 350 -16.44 -7.19 -7.85
CA ARG A 350 -17.03 -6.47 -6.71
C ARG A 350 -16.40 -6.86 -5.38
N LEU A 351 -16.12 -8.16 -5.20
CA LEU A 351 -15.46 -8.63 -3.98
C LEU A 351 -14.03 -8.10 -3.88
N MET A 352 -13.30 -8.08 -4.98
CA MET A 352 -11.96 -7.52 -5.00
C MET A 352 -11.96 -6.00 -4.74
N GLU A 353 -12.90 -5.26 -5.34
CA GLU A 353 -13.07 -3.82 -5.07
C GLU A 353 -13.38 -3.57 -3.58
N ALA A 354 -14.28 -4.38 -3.00
CA ALA A 354 -14.59 -4.31 -1.57
C ALA A 354 -13.36 -4.60 -0.71
N PHE A 355 -12.62 -5.66 -1.04
CA PHE A 355 -11.39 -6.04 -0.34
C PHE A 355 -10.30 -4.98 -0.50
N ALA A 356 -10.06 -4.51 -1.72
CA ALA A 356 -9.05 -3.50 -2.00
C ALA A 356 -9.33 -2.18 -1.28
N LEU A 357 -10.61 -1.82 -1.10
CA LEU A 357 -11.00 -0.59 -0.41
C LEU A 357 -11.04 -0.76 1.10
N GLY A 358 -11.50 -1.92 1.62
CA GLY A 358 -11.79 -2.05 3.04
C GLY A 358 -11.73 -3.48 3.59
N GLU A 359 -10.59 -4.16 3.44
CA GLU A 359 -10.40 -5.55 3.89
C GLU A 359 -10.67 -5.78 5.38
N TYR A 360 -10.50 -4.73 6.22
CA TYR A 360 -10.70 -4.81 7.67
C TYR A 360 -12.11 -4.46 8.12
N LEU A 361 -12.97 -4.00 7.21
CA LEU A 361 -14.34 -3.64 7.55
C LEU A 361 -15.22 -4.87 7.74
N GLY A 362 -16.15 -4.78 8.67
CA GLY A 362 -17.08 -5.85 9.01
C GLY A 362 -17.67 -6.58 7.81
N PRO A 363 -18.29 -5.89 6.83
CA PRO A 363 -18.90 -6.53 5.68
C PRO A 363 -17.95 -7.45 4.88
N VAL A 364 -16.66 -7.14 4.83
CA VAL A 364 -15.64 -7.96 4.12
C VAL A 364 -15.10 -9.05 5.03
N ALA A 365 -14.69 -8.70 6.24
CA ALA A 365 -14.02 -9.62 7.15
C ALA A 365 -14.92 -10.78 7.62
N THR A 366 -16.23 -10.54 7.72
CA THR A 366 -17.22 -11.56 8.15
C THR A 366 -17.83 -12.36 7.01
N LEU A 367 -17.37 -12.17 5.76
CA LEU A 367 -17.93 -12.90 4.61
C LEU A 367 -17.79 -14.42 4.77
N PRO A 368 -18.90 -15.19 4.60
CA PRO A 368 -18.88 -16.64 4.72
C PRO A 368 -17.88 -17.31 3.79
N LEU A 369 -17.18 -18.32 4.30
CA LEU A 369 -16.17 -19.05 3.54
C LEU A 369 -16.74 -19.70 2.27
N GLU A 370 -17.99 -20.15 2.33
CA GLU A 370 -18.66 -20.75 1.17
C GLU A 370 -18.77 -19.77 0.00
N LYS A 371 -19.17 -18.51 0.27
CA LYS A 371 -19.23 -17.45 -0.74
C LYS A 371 -17.86 -17.15 -1.31
N LYS A 372 -16.85 -17.08 -0.44
CA LYS A 372 -15.45 -16.84 -0.84
C LYS A 372 -14.89 -17.98 -1.71
N ARG A 373 -15.20 -19.25 -1.36
CA ARG A 373 -14.76 -20.41 -2.15
C ARG A 373 -15.31 -20.41 -3.55
N ARG A 374 -16.58 -20.05 -3.76
CA ARG A 374 -17.15 -19.96 -5.12
C ARG A 374 -16.36 -18.98 -6.00
N VAL A 375 -15.96 -17.85 -5.44
CA VAL A 375 -15.11 -16.89 -6.15
C VAL A 375 -13.69 -17.44 -6.33
N ALA A 376 -13.12 -18.08 -5.31
CA ALA A 376 -11.78 -18.67 -5.39
C ALA A 376 -11.68 -19.73 -6.49
N ASP A 377 -12.69 -20.59 -6.60
CA ASP A 377 -12.75 -21.61 -7.64
C ASP A 377 -12.85 -20.98 -9.03
N TYR A 378 -13.70 -19.96 -9.20
CA TYR A 378 -13.80 -19.21 -10.44
C TYR A 378 -12.48 -18.53 -10.83
N VAL A 379 -11.84 -17.85 -9.88
CA VAL A 379 -10.56 -17.15 -10.09
C VAL A 379 -9.45 -18.15 -10.45
N ARG A 380 -9.42 -19.31 -9.79
CA ARG A 380 -8.46 -20.38 -10.10
C ARG A 380 -8.64 -20.91 -11.52
N ASP A 381 -9.88 -21.26 -11.89
CA ASP A 381 -10.18 -21.77 -13.22
C ASP A 381 -9.86 -20.72 -14.30
N LEU A 382 -10.06 -19.45 -14.00
CA LEU A 382 -9.71 -18.35 -14.89
C LEU A 382 -8.18 -18.20 -15.05
N HIS A 383 -7.41 -18.33 -13.97
CA HIS A 383 -5.94 -18.32 -14.02
C HIS A 383 -5.41 -19.53 -14.82
N GLU A 384 -6.02 -20.72 -14.64
CA GLU A 384 -5.67 -21.89 -15.44
C GLU A 384 -5.97 -21.67 -16.93
N LEU A 385 -7.11 -21.01 -17.25
CA LEU A 385 -7.45 -20.64 -18.62
C LEU A 385 -6.36 -19.77 -19.26
N TYR A 386 -5.92 -18.74 -18.54
CA TYR A 386 -4.83 -17.88 -19.03
C TYR A 386 -3.52 -18.64 -19.19
N GLY A 387 -3.19 -19.48 -18.24
CA GLY A 387 -2.01 -20.33 -18.31
C GLY A 387 -2.02 -21.24 -19.53
N ALA A 388 -3.15 -21.90 -19.78
CA ALA A 388 -3.34 -22.75 -20.94
C ALA A 388 -3.28 -21.97 -22.27
N LEU A 389 -3.88 -20.76 -22.31
CA LEU A 389 -3.83 -19.89 -23.48
C LEU A 389 -2.39 -19.42 -23.77
N GLN A 390 -1.64 -19.03 -22.74
CA GLN A 390 -0.23 -18.64 -22.88
C GLN A 390 0.66 -19.82 -23.30
N ALA A 391 0.35 -21.01 -22.80
CA ALA A 391 1.02 -22.23 -23.22
C ALA A 391 0.60 -22.70 -24.62
N ARG A 392 -0.38 -22.02 -25.25
CA ARG A 392 -0.95 -22.39 -26.56
C ARG A 392 -1.57 -23.77 -26.57
N ASP A 393 -2.08 -24.23 -25.43
CA ASP A 393 -2.85 -25.44 -25.29
C ASP A 393 -4.33 -25.15 -25.49
N TYR A 394 -4.76 -25.05 -26.74
CA TYR A 394 -6.14 -24.66 -27.07
C TYR A 394 -7.17 -25.75 -26.74
N THR A 395 -6.75 -27.02 -26.64
CA THR A 395 -7.62 -28.09 -26.14
C THR A 395 -7.99 -27.81 -24.67
N ARG A 396 -6.99 -27.61 -23.83
CA ARG A 396 -7.20 -27.33 -22.42
C ARG A 396 -7.90 -25.98 -22.21
N THR A 397 -7.55 -24.97 -23.00
CA THR A 397 -8.20 -23.64 -22.96
C THR A 397 -9.69 -23.77 -23.23
N LYS A 398 -10.11 -24.60 -24.22
CA LYS A 398 -11.52 -24.83 -24.54
C LYS A 398 -12.25 -25.53 -23.39
N GLU A 399 -11.67 -26.57 -22.81
CA GLU A 399 -12.26 -27.29 -21.67
C GLU A 399 -12.50 -26.32 -20.47
N LEU A 400 -11.52 -25.48 -20.18
CA LEU A 400 -11.61 -24.48 -19.11
C LEU A 400 -12.63 -23.39 -19.43
N ALA A 401 -12.68 -22.92 -20.69
CA ALA A 401 -13.67 -21.94 -21.12
C ALA A 401 -15.10 -22.50 -21.00
N ASP A 402 -15.33 -23.75 -21.37
CA ASP A 402 -16.63 -24.41 -21.25
C ASP A 402 -17.01 -24.61 -19.77
N ARG A 403 -16.07 -24.94 -18.90
CA ARG A 403 -16.27 -24.99 -17.45
C ARG A 403 -16.65 -23.62 -16.87
N LEU A 404 -15.93 -22.57 -17.25
CA LEU A 404 -16.21 -21.21 -16.81
C LEU A 404 -17.57 -20.71 -17.29
N LYS A 405 -17.98 -21.04 -18.53
CA LYS A 405 -19.32 -20.76 -19.04
C LYS A 405 -20.42 -21.46 -18.23
N ALA A 406 -20.15 -22.68 -17.79
CA ALA A 406 -21.10 -23.42 -16.97
C ALA A 406 -21.22 -22.90 -15.55
N SER A 407 -20.11 -22.36 -14.99
CA SER A 407 -20.07 -21.83 -13.61
C SER A 407 -20.46 -20.37 -13.49
N ALA A 408 -20.23 -19.54 -14.54
CA ALA A 408 -20.46 -18.11 -14.52
C ALA A 408 -21.24 -17.64 -15.76
N ARG A 409 -22.44 -17.13 -15.54
CA ARG A 409 -23.32 -16.65 -16.63
C ARG A 409 -22.78 -15.44 -17.36
N ASP A 410 -21.97 -14.66 -16.70
CA ASP A 410 -21.38 -13.41 -17.19
C ASP A 410 -19.92 -13.57 -17.62
N PHE A 411 -19.43 -14.80 -17.75
CA PHE A 411 -18.09 -15.05 -18.26
C PHE A 411 -17.95 -14.53 -19.70
N PRO A 412 -16.95 -13.68 -20.02
CA PRO A 412 -16.77 -13.07 -21.35
C PRO A 412 -16.23 -14.08 -22.38
N SER A 413 -17.04 -15.12 -22.64
CA SER A 413 -16.62 -16.26 -23.47
C SER A 413 -16.36 -15.91 -24.92
N SER A 414 -17.07 -14.93 -25.49
CA SER A 414 -17.00 -14.62 -26.92
C SER A 414 -15.59 -14.29 -27.43
N LYS A 415 -14.80 -13.61 -26.62
CA LYS A 415 -13.42 -13.27 -26.98
C LYS A 415 -12.48 -14.46 -26.87
N VAL A 416 -12.64 -15.27 -25.82
CA VAL A 416 -11.90 -16.51 -25.64
C VAL A 416 -12.21 -17.48 -26.78
N ASP A 417 -13.50 -17.66 -27.08
CA ASP A 417 -13.96 -18.53 -28.17
C ASP A 417 -13.42 -18.06 -29.52
N SER A 418 -13.47 -16.75 -29.79
CA SER A 418 -12.92 -16.17 -31.02
C SER A 418 -11.41 -16.37 -31.12
N ALA A 419 -10.67 -16.19 -30.02
CA ALA A 419 -9.23 -16.45 -30.00
C ALA A 419 -8.90 -17.92 -30.24
N ILE A 420 -9.58 -18.84 -29.55
CA ILE A 420 -9.42 -20.28 -29.73
C ILE A 420 -9.73 -20.66 -31.20
N ALA A 421 -10.86 -20.19 -31.75
CA ALA A 421 -11.26 -20.47 -33.11
C ALA A 421 -10.22 -19.96 -34.13
N ALA A 422 -9.71 -18.73 -33.93
CA ALA A 422 -8.72 -18.14 -34.83
C ALA A 422 -7.40 -18.94 -34.84
N TYR A 423 -6.88 -19.29 -33.68
CA TYR A 423 -5.62 -20.03 -33.58
C TYR A 423 -5.76 -21.49 -34.02
N THR A 424 -6.90 -22.13 -33.72
CA THR A 424 -7.22 -23.48 -34.19
C THR A 424 -7.27 -23.51 -35.70
N LEU A 425 -8.02 -22.57 -36.30
CA LEU A 425 -8.13 -22.47 -37.75
C LEU A 425 -6.78 -22.20 -38.43
N ALA A 426 -5.98 -21.28 -37.87
CA ALA A 426 -4.66 -20.93 -38.41
C ALA A 426 -3.69 -22.14 -38.35
N SER A 427 -3.67 -22.86 -37.22
CA SER A 427 -2.85 -24.08 -37.10
C SER A 427 -3.32 -25.20 -38.05
N ASP A 428 -4.62 -25.42 -38.12
CA ASP A 428 -5.20 -26.42 -39.01
C ASP A 428 -4.91 -26.12 -40.47
N LEU A 429 -5.06 -24.87 -40.90
CA LEU A 429 -4.74 -24.45 -42.26
C LEU A 429 -3.27 -24.68 -42.60
N ALA A 430 -2.37 -24.31 -41.67
CA ALA A 430 -0.94 -24.57 -41.87
C ALA A 430 -0.61 -26.07 -41.99
N ILE A 431 -1.31 -26.95 -41.25
CA ILE A 431 -1.17 -28.41 -41.39
C ILE A 431 -1.68 -28.89 -42.74
N GLU A 432 -2.81 -28.40 -43.21
CA GLU A 432 -3.35 -28.78 -44.52
C GLU A 432 -2.45 -28.29 -45.67
N GLU A 433 -1.91 -27.07 -45.56
CA GLU A 433 -0.89 -26.57 -46.51
C GLU A 433 0.38 -27.43 -46.47
N ALA A 434 0.83 -27.86 -45.30
CA ALA A 434 1.97 -28.76 -45.18
C ALA A 434 1.71 -30.13 -45.83
N LYS A 435 0.51 -30.69 -45.65
CA LYS A 435 0.08 -31.93 -46.33
C LYS A 435 0.11 -31.77 -47.85
N ALA A 436 -0.41 -30.66 -48.38
CA ALA A 436 -0.39 -30.35 -49.81
C ALA A 436 1.05 -30.25 -50.36
N HIS A 437 1.95 -29.55 -49.66
CA HIS A 437 3.36 -29.48 -50.06
C HIS A 437 4.07 -30.84 -49.99
N LEU A 438 3.76 -31.67 -48.99
CA LEU A 438 4.31 -33.03 -48.90
C LEU A 438 3.89 -33.90 -50.09
N LEU A 439 2.61 -33.84 -50.48
CA LEU A 439 2.10 -34.52 -51.65
C LEU A 439 2.73 -34.02 -52.96
N ALA A 440 3.07 -32.72 -53.02
CA ALA A 440 3.79 -32.12 -54.13
C ALA A 440 5.31 -32.40 -54.10
N ARG A 441 5.83 -33.15 -53.11
CA ARG A 441 7.24 -33.46 -52.87
C ARG A 441 8.10 -32.21 -52.57
N GLU A 442 7.48 -31.14 -52.08
CA GLU A 442 8.13 -29.90 -51.65
C GLU A 442 8.44 -29.94 -50.14
N ASN A 443 9.37 -30.80 -49.76
CA ASN A 443 9.63 -31.13 -48.36
C ASN A 443 10.03 -29.88 -47.52
N ASP A 444 10.80 -28.94 -48.09
CA ASP A 444 11.24 -27.73 -47.37
C ASP A 444 10.05 -26.83 -47.04
N LYS A 445 9.12 -26.63 -47.96
CA LYS A 445 7.90 -25.85 -47.73
C LYS A 445 6.95 -26.56 -46.75
N ALA A 446 6.85 -27.89 -46.83
CA ALA A 446 6.09 -28.65 -45.86
C ALA A 446 6.64 -28.50 -44.45
N ALA A 447 7.97 -28.52 -44.26
CA ALA A 447 8.63 -28.31 -42.99
C ALA A 447 8.39 -26.89 -42.44
N GLU A 448 8.43 -25.86 -43.30
CA GLU A 448 8.13 -24.47 -42.93
C GLU A 448 6.67 -24.34 -42.43
N LYS A 449 5.71 -24.95 -43.12
CA LYS A 449 4.29 -24.92 -42.72
C LYS A 449 4.02 -25.68 -41.43
N ILE A 450 4.68 -26.80 -41.20
CA ILE A 450 4.58 -27.55 -39.94
C ILE A 450 5.21 -26.74 -38.79
N LYS A 451 6.31 -26.07 -39.05
CA LYS A 451 6.91 -25.13 -38.08
C LYS A 451 5.88 -24.08 -37.70
N ALA A 452 5.26 -23.41 -38.66
CA ALA A 452 4.24 -22.40 -38.40
C ALA A 452 3.06 -22.96 -37.62
N ALA A 453 2.55 -24.15 -38.01
CA ALA A 453 1.45 -24.81 -37.29
C ALA A 453 1.80 -25.11 -35.83
N THR A 454 3.02 -25.61 -35.57
CA THR A 454 3.51 -25.96 -34.24
C THR A 454 3.82 -24.73 -33.41
N GLU A 455 4.27 -23.63 -34.00
CA GLU A 455 4.45 -22.35 -33.34
C GLU A 455 3.11 -21.76 -32.86
N ILE A 456 2.03 -21.97 -33.62
CA ILE A 456 0.68 -21.53 -33.26
C ILE A 456 0.07 -22.47 -32.20
N TRP A 457 0.11 -23.78 -32.42
CA TRP A 457 -0.50 -24.79 -31.56
C TRP A 457 0.38 -26.04 -31.45
N PRO A 458 1.32 -26.07 -30.47
CA PRO A 458 2.28 -27.20 -30.33
C PRO A 458 1.64 -28.57 -30.11
N THR A 459 0.48 -28.59 -29.46
CA THR A 459 -0.25 -29.80 -29.08
C THR A 459 -1.45 -30.10 -29.99
N ASN A 460 -1.48 -29.53 -31.22
CA ASN A 460 -2.60 -29.79 -32.16
C ASN A 460 -2.73 -31.28 -32.48
N PRO A 461 -3.92 -31.90 -32.23
CA PRO A 461 -4.14 -33.32 -32.50
C PRO A 461 -3.86 -33.74 -33.93
N LYS A 462 -4.11 -32.86 -34.91
CA LYS A 462 -3.89 -33.12 -36.34
C LYS A 462 -2.40 -33.24 -36.73
N LEU A 463 -1.49 -32.77 -35.90
CA LEU A 463 -0.05 -33.02 -36.07
C LEU A 463 0.29 -34.49 -35.98
N GLY A 464 -0.52 -35.30 -35.28
CA GLY A 464 -0.39 -36.76 -35.23
C GLY A 464 -0.70 -37.42 -36.55
N GLU A 465 -1.74 -36.97 -37.23
CA GLU A 465 -2.11 -37.47 -38.58
C GLU A 465 -1.02 -37.16 -39.61
N PHE A 466 -0.51 -35.91 -39.57
CA PHE A 466 0.56 -35.50 -40.46
C PHE A 466 1.83 -36.34 -40.26
N ARG A 467 2.14 -36.70 -39.01
CA ARG A 467 3.27 -37.56 -38.71
C ARG A 467 3.12 -38.95 -39.26
N SER A 468 1.94 -39.57 -39.22
CA SER A 468 1.72 -40.89 -39.80
C SER A 468 2.03 -40.90 -41.28
N MET A 469 1.86 -39.79 -41.98
CA MET A 469 2.25 -39.60 -43.39
C MET A 469 3.78 -39.47 -43.59
N ILE A 470 4.52 -38.92 -42.62
CA ILE A 470 5.99 -38.74 -42.70
C ILE A 470 6.76 -39.98 -42.19
N HIS A 471 6.12 -40.87 -41.44
CA HIS A 471 6.77 -41.97 -40.72
C HIS A 471 7.53 -43.01 -41.62
N THR A 472 7.57 -42.78 -42.91
CA THR A 472 8.37 -43.56 -43.88
C THR A 472 9.80 -43.02 -44.04
N GLY A 473 10.24 -42.02 -43.30
CA GLY A 473 11.55 -41.39 -43.45
C GLY A 473 12.41 -41.36 -42.17
N SER A 474 13.68 -41.73 -42.30
CA SER A 474 14.72 -41.92 -41.29
C SER A 474 15.07 -40.67 -40.44
N GLY A 475 14.47 -39.50 -40.69
CA GLY A 475 14.81 -38.24 -39.99
C GLY A 475 14.31 -38.13 -38.53
N LEU A 476 13.20 -38.79 -38.19
CA LEU A 476 12.58 -38.66 -36.86
C LEU A 476 13.40 -39.35 -35.74
N VAL A 477 14.15 -40.40 -36.10
CA VAL A 477 15.03 -41.10 -35.13
C VAL A 477 16.18 -40.18 -34.69
N VAL A 478 16.71 -39.38 -35.60
CA VAL A 478 17.78 -38.41 -35.27
C VAL A 478 17.27 -37.33 -34.31
N ILE A 479 16.07 -36.80 -34.53
CA ILE A 479 15.47 -35.76 -33.68
C ILE A 479 15.14 -36.31 -32.27
N ARG A 480 14.68 -37.56 -32.18
CA ARG A 480 14.46 -38.22 -30.87
C ARG A 480 15.75 -38.39 -30.09
N ASN A 481 16.81 -38.84 -30.78
CA ASN A 481 18.13 -39.00 -30.15
C ASN A 481 18.70 -37.62 -29.71
N ASP A 482 18.48 -36.58 -30.50
CA ASP A 482 18.83 -35.21 -30.12
C ASP A 482 18.04 -34.73 -28.89
N PHE A 483 16.75 -35.00 -28.80
CA PHE A 483 15.92 -34.70 -27.65
C PHE A 483 16.47 -35.40 -26.39
N ASP A 484 16.71 -36.72 -26.48
CA ASP A 484 17.23 -37.51 -25.36
C ASP A 484 18.61 -36.98 -24.89
N ARG A 485 19.46 -36.58 -25.83
CA ARG A 485 20.76 -35.97 -25.52
C ARG A 485 20.60 -34.63 -24.81
N LEU A 486 19.79 -33.71 -25.38
CA LEU A 486 19.54 -32.37 -24.78
C LEU A 486 18.85 -32.48 -23.41
N LEU A 487 17.99 -33.46 -23.21
CA LEU A 487 17.36 -33.76 -21.93
C LEU A 487 18.40 -34.24 -20.92
N GLY A 488 19.31 -35.13 -21.31
CA GLY A 488 20.41 -35.60 -20.47
C GLY A 488 21.44 -34.51 -20.14
N GLU A 489 21.63 -33.53 -21.03
CA GLU A 489 22.49 -32.37 -20.82
C GLU A 489 21.80 -31.27 -19.97
N GLY A 490 20.51 -31.40 -19.67
CA GLY A 490 19.74 -30.34 -18.97
C GLY A 490 19.53 -29.08 -19.81
N ASN A 491 19.73 -29.16 -21.13
CA ASN A 491 19.64 -28.01 -22.03
C ASN A 491 18.18 -27.73 -22.46
N TYR A 492 17.34 -27.43 -21.48
CA TYR A 492 15.91 -27.25 -21.66
C TYR A 492 15.54 -26.08 -22.58
N ARG A 493 16.37 -25.03 -22.61
CA ARG A 493 16.14 -23.87 -23.51
C ARG A 493 16.36 -24.21 -24.97
N GLU A 494 17.30 -25.09 -25.30
CA GLU A 494 17.48 -25.57 -26.68
C GLU A 494 16.34 -26.51 -27.08
N ILE A 495 15.85 -27.33 -26.14
CA ILE A 495 14.63 -28.15 -26.38
C ILE A 495 13.45 -27.22 -26.71
N ALA A 496 13.23 -26.16 -25.95
CA ALA A 496 12.15 -25.22 -26.22
C ALA A 496 12.35 -24.44 -27.52
N ARG A 497 13.57 -24.08 -27.85
CA ARG A 497 13.90 -23.41 -29.12
C ARG A 497 13.60 -24.29 -30.33
N ARG A 498 13.83 -25.60 -30.19
CA ARG A 498 13.58 -26.61 -31.24
C ARG A 498 12.25 -27.33 -31.04
N GLN A 499 11.31 -26.77 -30.27
CA GLN A 499 10.02 -27.40 -29.94
C GLN A 499 9.24 -27.85 -31.19
N TYR A 500 9.33 -27.10 -32.29
CA TYR A 500 8.65 -27.36 -33.53
C TYR A 500 9.24 -28.59 -34.30
N GLU A 501 10.50 -28.98 -34.04
CA GLU A 501 11.12 -30.19 -34.56
C GLU A 501 10.86 -31.39 -33.64
N ILE A 502 10.99 -31.15 -32.33
CA ILE A 502 10.96 -32.18 -31.29
C ILE A 502 9.52 -32.69 -31.04
N ALA A 503 8.55 -31.79 -30.88
CA ALA A 503 7.18 -32.20 -30.55
C ALA A 503 6.57 -33.21 -31.52
N PRO A 504 6.66 -33.04 -32.86
CA PRO A 504 6.21 -34.04 -33.80
C PRO A 504 6.99 -35.36 -33.73
N ALA A 505 8.28 -35.28 -33.37
CA ALA A 505 9.13 -36.47 -33.33
C ALA A 505 8.89 -37.40 -32.13
N ILE A 506 8.51 -36.84 -30.98
CA ILE A 506 8.30 -37.59 -29.72
C ILE A 506 6.86 -38.05 -29.53
N GLN A 507 5.89 -37.54 -30.26
CA GLN A 507 4.47 -37.83 -30.08
C GLN A 507 4.21 -39.36 -30.21
N GLY A 508 3.34 -39.94 -29.40
CA GLY A 508 3.10 -41.37 -29.28
C GLY A 508 4.06 -42.11 -28.34
N ASP A 509 5.03 -41.38 -27.77
CA ASP A 509 5.89 -41.87 -26.70
C ASP A 509 5.54 -41.10 -25.41
N ALA A 510 4.68 -41.71 -24.61
CA ALA A 510 4.13 -41.08 -23.39
C ALA A 510 5.21 -40.56 -22.45
N THR A 511 6.36 -41.23 -22.35
CA THR A 511 7.46 -40.80 -21.45
C THR A 511 8.13 -39.54 -21.95
N ARG A 512 8.41 -39.45 -23.26
CA ARG A 512 9.05 -38.27 -23.86
C ARG A 512 8.08 -37.09 -23.96
N GLU A 513 6.80 -37.37 -24.25
CA GLU A 513 5.75 -36.34 -24.25
C GLU A 513 5.58 -35.71 -22.90
N GLU A 514 5.56 -36.48 -21.81
CA GLU A 514 5.44 -35.96 -20.45
C GLU A 514 6.67 -35.15 -20.06
N ALA A 515 7.88 -35.65 -20.36
CA ALA A 515 9.12 -34.91 -20.13
C ALA A 515 9.15 -33.57 -20.89
N PHE A 516 8.73 -33.56 -22.14
CA PHE A 516 8.66 -32.36 -22.97
C PHE A 516 7.64 -31.37 -22.41
N LYS A 517 6.45 -31.83 -22.07
CA LYS A 517 5.39 -31.01 -21.46
C LYS A 517 5.86 -30.37 -20.13
N GLN A 518 6.54 -31.15 -19.28
CA GLN A 518 7.12 -30.67 -18.05
C GLN A 518 8.14 -29.53 -18.30
N ILE A 519 9.04 -29.71 -19.26
CA ILE A 519 10.04 -28.71 -19.65
C ILE A 519 9.35 -27.43 -20.14
N MET A 520 8.35 -27.57 -21.01
CA MET A 520 7.63 -26.41 -21.54
C MET A 520 6.87 -25.66 -20.46
N THR A 521 6.26 -26.38 -19.52
CA THR A 521 5.58 -25.80 -18.36
C THR A 521 6.57 -25.04 -17.49
N ASN A 522 7.69 -25.67 -17.12
CA ASN A 522 8.71 -25.06 -16.27
C ASN A 522 9.32 -23.80 -16.93
N LEU A 523 9.63 -23.86 -18.20
CA LEU A 523 10.11 -22.69 -18.94
C LEU A 523 9.06 -21.60 -19.06
N GLY A 524 7.79 -21.98 -19.21
CA GLY A 524 6.66 -21.03 -19.18
C GLY A 524 6.59 -20.25 -17.86
N GLU A 525 6.77 -20.94 -16.73
CA GLU A 525 6.83 -20.31 -15.41
C GLU A 525 8.01 -19.37 -15.26
N ILE A 526 9.21 -19.79 -15.74
CA ILE A 526 10.40 -18.95 -15.72
C ILE A 526 10.22 -17.69 -16.58
N GLU A 527 9.73 -17.84 -17.82
CA GLU A 527 9.52 -16.68 -18.72
C GLU A 527 8.46 -15.72 -18.19
N LYS A 528 7.39 -16.25 -17.59
CA LYS A 528 6.37 -15.44 -16.90
C LYS A 528 6.98 -14.64 -15.74
N ALA A 529 7.83 -15.28 -14.93
CA ALA A 529 8.51 -14.59 -13.83
C ALA A 529 9.47 -13.51 -14.33
N ILE A 530 10.25 -13.80 -15.38
CA ILE A 530 11.15 -12.82 -16.01
C ILE A 530 10.34 -11.65 -16.59
N GLY A 531 9.22 -11.92 -17.25
CA GLY A 531 8.33 -10.88 -17.78
C GLY A 531 7.82 -9.96 -16.69
N LYS A 532 7.29 -10.51 -15.60
CA LYS A 532 6.84 -9.74 -14.42
C LYS A 532 7.96 -8.92 -13.79
N ALA A 533 9.13 -9.54 -13.60
CA ALA A 533 10.29 -8.83 -13.05
C ALA A 533 10.74 -7.68 -13.96
N GLY A 534 10.65 -7.87 -15.29
CA GLY A 534 10.92 -6.82 -16.26
C GLY A 534 9.95 -5.63 -16.14
N GLU A 535 8.68 -5.89 -15.89
CA GLU A 535 7.68 -4.83 -15.65
C GLU A 535 7.95 -4.08 -14.35
N PHE A 536 8.21 -4.79 -13.25
CA PHE A 536 8.62 -4.16 -11.99
C PHE A 536 9.87 -3.30 -12.15
N SER A 537 10.85 -3.79 -12.91
CA SER A 537 12.08 -3.05 -13.17
C SER A 537 11.84 -1.77 -13.97
N LYS A 538 10.94 -1.76 -14.95
CA LYS A 538 10.55 -0.57 -15.73
C LYS A 538 9.93 0.52 -14.88
N VAL A 539 9.17 0.14 -13.84
CA VAL A 539 8.54 1.06 -12.89
C VAL A 539 9.47 1.46 -11.74
N GLY A 540 10.73 0.99 -11.75
CA GLY A 540 11.72 1.31 -10.73
C GLY A 540 11.62 0.44 -9.45
N GLN A 541 10.75 -0.57 -9.42
CA GLN A 541 10.57 -1.49 -8.29
C GLN A 541 11.58 -2.64 -8.33
N SER A 542 12.87 -2.32 -8.24
CA SER A 542 13.95 -3.30 -8.40
C SER A 542 13.95 -4.40 -7.35
N TYR A 543 13.52 -4.10 -6.12
CA TYR A 543 13.44 -5.10 -5.03
C TYR A 543 12.35 -6.14 -5.31
N ALA A 544 11.16 -5.71 -5.73
CA ALA A 544 10.07 -6.59 -6.10
C ALA A 544 10.43 -7.44 -7.33
N ALA A 545 11.09 -6.84 -8.33
CA ALA A 545 11.61 -7.54 -9.50
C ALA A 545 12.57 -8.66 -9.11
N TRP A 546 13.53 -8.35 -8.25
CA TRP A 546 14.52 -9.33 -7.80
C TRP A 546 13.89 -10.46 -6.97
N GLU A 547 12.98 -10.13 -6.08
CA GLU A 547 12.29 -11.10 -5.23
C GLU A 547 11.45 -12.08 -6.05
N GLN A 548 10.78 -11.59 -7.11
CA GLN A 548 10.06 -12.42 -8.06
C GLN A 548 10.96 -13.45 -8.75
N LEU A 549 12.18 -13.04 -9.14
CA LEU A 549 13.15 -13.96 -9.75
C LEU A 549 13.76 -14.90 -8.73
N ALA A 550 14.01 -14.44 -7.51
CA ALA A 550 14.58 -15.24 -6.43
C ALA A 550 13.67 -16.40 -6.04
N GLU A 551 12.34 -16.18 -5.99
CA GLU A 551 11.34 -17.21 -5.71
C GLU A 551 11.38 -18.34 -6.75
N ILE A 552 11.48 -17.99 -8.03
CA ILE A 552 11.57 -18.97 -9.12
C ILE A 552 12.93 -19.65 -9.17
N ARG A 553 14.01 -18.94 -8.83
CA ARG A 553 15.36 -19.52 -8.80
C ARG A 553 15.51 -20.63 -7.76
N GLU A 554 14.77 -20.59 -6.66
CA GLU A 554 14.75 -21.70 -5.70
C GLU A 554 14.27 -23.02 -6.34
N GLN A 555 13.35 -22.93 -7.32
CA GLN A 555 12.81 -24.08 -8.04
C GLN A 555 13.67 -24.46 -9.27
N PHE A 556 14.27 -23.45 -9.93
CA PHE A 556 15.05 -23.61 -11.16
C PHE A 556 16.43 -22.94 -11.04
N PRO A 557 17.33 -23.47 -10.19
CA PRO A 557 18.61 -22.83 -9.86
C PRO A 557 19.57 -22.70 -11.05
N ASP A 558 19.46 -23.64 -12.01
CA ASP A 558 20.43 -23.78 -13.11
C ASP A 558 20.00 -23.08 -14.40
N ASP A 559 18.87 -22.35 -14.41
CA ASP A 559 18.44 -21.65 -15.62
C ASP A 559 19.33 -20.43 -15.90
N PRO A 560 20.05 -20.40 -17.07
CA PRO A 560 21.04 -19.38 -17.36
C PRO A 560 20.43 -17.99 -17.62
N LYS A 561 19.20 -17.91 -18.13
CA LYS A 561 18.53 -16.64 -18.39
C LYS A 561 18.05 -16.00 -17.09
N LEU A 562 17.49 -16.83 -16.19
CA LEU A 562 17.08 -16.39 -14.87
C LEU A 562 18.27 -15.86 -14.07
N GLY A 563 19.41 -16.56 -14.10
CA GLY A 563 20.66 -16.12 -13.49
C GLY A 563 21.11 -14.75 -14.01
N ARG A 564 21.11 -14.59 -15.33
CA ARG A 564 21.50 -13.33 -15.97
C ARG A 564 20.59 -12.14 -15.61
N GLU A 565 19.27 -12.36 -15.60
CA GLU A 565 18.34 -11.30 -15.21
C GLU A 565 18.51 -10.89 -13.75
N MET A 566 18.82 -11.84 -12.86
CA MET A 566 19.14 -11.53 -11.47
C MET A 566 20.47 -10.75 -11.33
N GLU A 567 21.47 -11.10 -12.11
CA GLU A 567 22.75 -10.37 -12.14
C GLU A 567 22.57 -8.92 -12.59
N LEU A 568 21.71 -8.66 -13.56
CA LEU A 568 21.38 -7.30 -14.02
C LEU A 568 20.70 -6.45 -12.94
N LEU A 569 19.94 -7.09 -12.04
CA LEU A 569 19.29 -6.43 -10.92
C LEU A 569 20.21 -6.28 -9.69
N ALA A 570 21.22 -7.15 -9.54
CA ALA A 570 22.07 -7.23 -8.37
C ALA A 570 22.64 -5.88 -7.89
N PRO A 571 23.16 -4.98 -8.77
CA PRO A 571 23.66 -3.68 -8.34
C PRO A 571 22.59 -2.79 -7.70
N LYS A 572 21.33 -2.94 -8.12
CA LYS A 572 20.21 -2.11 -7.67
C LYS A 572 19.61 -2.57 -6.33
N VAL A 573 19.88 -3.83 -5.95
CA VAL A 573 19.29 -4.47 -4.78
C VAL A 573 20.34 -4.97 -3.77
N ALA A 574 21.59 -4.55 -3.94
CA ALA A 574 22.74 -5.07 -3.20
C ALA A 574 22.58 -4.99 -1.67
N ASP A 575 22.01 -3.91 -1.15
CA ASP A 575 21.81 -3.73 0.29
C ASP A 575 20.75 -4.69 0.84
N PHE A 576 19.71 -4.91 0.07
CA PHE A 576 18.62 -5.82 0.42
C PHE A 576 19.07 -7.28 0.40
N THR A 577 19.72 -7.70 -0.70
CA THR A 577 20.24 -9.08 -0.82
C THR A 577 21.30 -9.38 0.23
N LYS A 578 22.22 -8.43 0.49
CA LYS A 578 23.20 -8.55 1.57
C LYS A 578 22.52 -8.75 2.94
N ALA A 579 21.44 -8.03 3.19
CA ALA A 579 20.71 -8.20 4.46
C ALA A 579 20.05 -9.57 4.55
N LEU A 580 19.43 -10.08 3.48
CA LEU A 580 18.85 -11.42 3.41
C LEU A 580 19.91 -12.52 3.54
N ASP A 581 21.04 -12.38 2.85
CA ASP A 581 22.13 -13.35 2.90
C ASP A 581 22.76 -13.45 4.29
N GLN A 582 22.97 -12.31 4.95
CA GLN A 582 23.42 -12.29 6.34
C GLN A 582 22.39 -12.94 7.27
N ALA A 583 21.09 -12.64 7.08
CA ALA A 583 20.05 -13.28 7.86
C ALA A 583 20.09 -14.81 7.72
N ARG A 584 20.12 -15.32 6.49
CA ARG A 584 20.21 -16.75 6.18
C ARG A 584 21.51 -17.38 6.73
N GLN A 585 22.63 -16.68 6.60
CA GLN A 585 23.92 -17.14 7.11
C GLN A 585 23.91 -17.31 8.63
N PHE A 586 23.34 -16.36 9.38
CA PHE A 586 23.23 -16.46 10.82
C PHE A 586 22.19 -17.48 11.28
N GLU A 587 21.11 -17.64 10.53
CA GLU A 587 20.09 -18.66 10.77
C GLU A 587 20.65 -20.07 10.62
N ASN A 588 21.48 -20.33 9.59
CA ASN A 588 22.03 -21.63 9.25
C ASN A 588 23.30 -21.99 10.01
N ARG A 589 23.81 -21.12 10.89
CA ARG A 589 24.98 -21.44 11.74
C ARG A 589 24.64 -22.51 12.76
N SER A 590 25.63 -23.27 13.14
CA SER A 590 25.52 -24.25 14.23
C SER A 590 26.45 -23.85 15.40
N PRO A 591 25.94 -23.37 16.56
CA PRO A 591 24.50 -23.14 16.86
C PRO A 591 23.90 -21.96 16.11
N SER A 592 22.60 -22.04 15.82
CA SER A 592 21.86 -20.98 15.16
C SER A 592 21.86 -19.69 15.99
N GLN A 593 22.16 -18.56 15.33
CA GLN A 593 22.13 -17.22 15.95
C GLN A 593 20.81 -16.52 15.63
N THR A 594 19.70 -17.08 16.10
CA THR A 594 18.33 -16.65 15.80
C THR A 594 18.08 -15.16 16.03
N GLY A 595 18.58 -14.57 17.11
CA GLY A 595 18.43 -13.14 17.39
C GLY A 595 19.14 -12.25 16.38
N THR A 596 20.36 -12.62 15.98
CA THR A 596 21.12 -11.90 14.95
C THR A 596 20.47 -12.07 13.58
N ALA A 597 20.05 -13.29 13.24
CA ALA A 597 19.32 -13.57 12.01
C ALA A 597 18.03 -12.76 11.92
N LEU A 598 17.25 -12.71 13.00
CA LEU A 598 16.03 -11.89 13.09
C LEU A 598 16.31 -10.42 12.85
N SER A 599 17.37 -9.87 13.44
CA SER A 599 17.75 -8.46 13.24
C SER A 599 18.06 -8.14 11.78
N TRP A 600 18.69 -9.09 11.06
CA TRP A 600 18.98 -8.92 9.64
C TRP A 600 17.73 -9.05 8.76
N TYR A 601 16.78 -9.95 9.08
CA TYR A 601 15.49 -9.99 8.39
C TYR A 601 14.67 -8.73 8.62
N LEU A 602 14.68 -8.19 9.84
CA LEU A 602 14.02 -6.90 10.13
C LEU A 602 14.68 -5.75 9.37
N LYS A 603 16.02 -5.77 9.21
CA LYS A 603 16.74 -4.81 8.38
C LYS A 603 16.35 -4.94 6.91
N ALA A 604 16.29 -6.16 6.37
CA ALA A 604 15.82 -6.40 5.00
C ALA A 604 14.39 -5.88 4.80
N ARG A 605 13.49 -6.12 5.77
CA ARG A 605 12.13 -5.57 5.77
C ARG A 605 12.09 -4.06 5.89
N GLY A 606 13.07 -3.45 6.57
CA GLY A 606 13.23 -1.98 6.62
C GLY A 606 13.60 -1.37 5.26
N ILE A 607 14.38 -2.11 4.45
CA ILE A 607 14.76 -1.69 3.08
C ILE A 607 13.59 -1.91 2.11
N HIS A 608 12.96 -3.08 2.18
CA HIS A 608 11.80 -3.43 1.36
C HIS A 608 10.65 -3.92 2.27
N PRO A 609 9.76 -3.02 2.72
CA PRO A 609 8.69 -3.33 3.69
C PRO A 609 7.72 -4.42 3.24
N GLN A 610 7.58 -4.60 1.94
CA GLN A 610 6.65 -5.54 1.32
C GLN A 610 7.31 -6.87 0.95
N SER A 611 8.55 -7.10 1.37
CA SER A 611 9.27 -8.34 1.07
C SER A 611 8.64 -9.55 1.76
N LYS A 612 8.20 -10.50 0.96
CA LYS A 612 7.71 -11.80 1.42
C LYS A 612 8.84 -12.63 2.04
N LEU A 613 10.02 -12.63 1.42
CA LEU A 613 11.19 -13.37 1.92
C LEU A 613 11.63 -12.88 3.29
N ALA A 614 11.66 -11.56 3.51
CA ALA A 614 12.00 -11.01 4.81
C ALA A 614 10.89 -11.28 5.85
N GLU A 615 9.62 -11.16 5.46
CA GLU A 615 8.48 -11.44 6.33
C GLU A 615 8.43 -12.91 6.77
N ASP A 616 8.60 -13.84 5.84
CA ASP A 616 8.61 -15.27 6.14
C ASP A 616 9.79 -15.65 7.05
N GLY A 617 10.96 -15.03 6.84
CA GLY A 617 12.11 -15.18 7.75
C GLY A 617 11.81 -14.69 9.16
N VAL A 618 11.20 -13.52 9.29
CA VAL A 618 10.78 -12.97 10.59
C VAL A 618 9.76 -13.90 11.27
N LYS A 619 8.71 -14.32 10.56
CA LYS A 619 7.66 -15.20 11.10
C LYS A 619 8.26 -16.52 11.59
N ARG A 620 9.13 -17.14 10.79
CA ARG A 620 9.78 -18.42 11.14
C ARG A 620 10.63 -18.30 12.40
N LEU A 621 11.46 -17.26 12.50
CA LEU A 621 12.35 -17.07 13.64
C LEU A 621 11.60 -16.63 14.91
N VAL A 622 10.59 -15.79 14.78
CA VAL A 622 9.72 -15.40 15.90
C VAL A 622 9.01 -16.63 16.46
N GLY A 623 8.51 -17.53 15.60
CA GLY A 623 7.91 -18.80 16.02
C GLY A 623 8.89 -19.74 16.72
N GLN A 624 10.21 -19.63 16.46
CA GLN A 624 11.25 -20.39 17.16
C GLN A 624 11.64 -19.77 18.51
N ILE A 625 11.56 -18.44 18.63
CA ILE A 625 11.96 -17.71 19.85
C ILE A 625 10.84 -17.70 20.86
N LEU A 626 9.60 -17.59 20.43
CA LEU A 626 8.43 -17.63 21.30
C LEU A 626 8.04 -19.10 21.53
N PRO A 627 8.20 -19.64 22.75
CA PRO A 627 7.78 -20.99 23.02
C PRO A 627 6.27 -21.16 22.80
N ALA A 628 5.91 -22.29 22.22
CA ALA A 628 4.52 -22.67 21.93
C ALA A 628 3.61 -22.81 23.19
N GLU A 629 4.16 -22.58 24.38
CA GLU A 629 3.49 -22.74 25.67
C GLU A 629 2.56 -21.58 26.08
N VAL A 630 2.47 -20.49 25.31
CA VAL A 630 1.54 -19.40 25.64
C VAL A 630 0.13 -19.62 25.03
N ALA A 631 -0.02 -20.62 24.17
CA ALA A 631 -1.30 -20.92 23.52
C ALA A 631 -2.13 -22.02 24.22
N SER A 632 -1.67 -22.58 25.33
CA SER A 632 -2.39 -23.63 26.06
C SER A 632 -2.26 -23.46 27.58
N ALA A 633 -2.76 -22.34 28.11
CA ALA A 633 -3.12 -22.28 29.52
C ALA A 633 -4.52 -22.84 29.66
N PRO A 634 -4.75 -23.94 30.40
CA PRO A 634 -6.11 -24.38 30.70
C PRO A 634 -6.78 -23.33 31.59
N GLN A 635 -7.95 -22.91 31.19
CA GLN A 635 -8.86 -22.16 32.05
C GLN A 635 -9.28 -23.08 33.20
N GLU A 636 -8.86 -22.77 34.43
CA GLU A 636 -9.56 -23.16 35.64
C GLU A 636 -10.63 -22.14 36.01
#